data_0f620f740db692c29c2d52262cbbf90a
#
_entry.id   0f620f740db692c29c2d52262cbbf90a
#
_cell.length_a   1.000
_cell.length_b   1.000
_cell.length_c   1.000
_cell.angle_alpha   90.00
_cell.angle_beta   90.00
_cell.angle_gamma   90.00
#
_symmetry.space_group_name_H-M   'P 1'
#
loop_
_entity.id
_entity.type
_entity.pdbx_description
1 polymer ?
#
loop_
_entity_poly.entity_id
_entity_poly.type
_entity_poly.pdbx_seq_one_letter_code
_entity_poly.pdbx_strand_id
1 'polypeptide(L)'
;MRIPFPHRFHRARPLSLAVFGPVFISISLSCAQTPVANSGPAALTAESLAANSGLSAIWANNGEDKIVQSQLRASQNPSKVVNSLWNGHKISLFGARNEVVNFNLILEASKASADAVSVDFRSLSGPGGAEISSPPPDKATIFDWTKRNIELFFVRYLQIKGLSYFAYNSGSSGFDERIVPKGLQRPWKGDGYKPAKGLWTDRPNHDAFYPDIAIPLELNPSFKVAQGTNQAIWVDIYIPTGSAPGVYTGTVKVMEGKAVTKEIPVELTVRNFALPDMPNSKTMLFFSLSDVGRRLTGIKFVEIGTPQFKVAEHAAVTALQIAHRHKISLITDWQASTTDHPSETIAEALTGKMFTPAQGYGGPGVNTGINIYTVLGYGGFRAFWKSPGEADVSKEDIWKHSDNWENWFQKHSPSTDRFLYLCDECFGNGGGPGPKQVDQWAEWMKENPGIGKNLKSFATITLDVAAEKEPHVDYIANTSLGNGNTTPDTRVLMTKSIATIRSRPGTKIMFYNPGRPGSGTFVTEDDGVALREVPWAQYKKGIDRLFYWQSTYYWDFQNNGKPETNVFEHAATFGGDQYNPDDVRGEYNQGHTNGEGVLFYPGTDVLYPKDSYGVDGMFASLRLKYWRRGIQDVDYLTLAAAIDPVQTRKIVDRMIPRVFWDYKDLGGWIIDDISWSINPDDWEAARAQLAKIIEKGAPPKGGQ
;
A
#
# COMPACT_ATOMS: atom_id res chain seq x y z
N MET A 1 2.72 7.65 29.62
CA MET A 1 3.21 6.86 30.77
C MET A 1 4.70 6.62 30.54
N ARG A 2 5.57 7.17 31.35
CA ARG A 2 7.03 7.13 31.16
C ARG A 2 7.58 5.79 31.67
N ILE A 3 8.38 5.11 30.87
CA ILE A 3 9.18 3.96 31.27
C ILE A 3 10.63 4.42 31.36
N PRO A 4 11.32 4.31 32.49
CA PRO A 4 12.73 4.67 32.61
C PRO A 4 13.62 3.46 32.27
N PHE A 5 14.64 3.68 31.47
CA PHE A 5 15.73 2.71 31.21
C PHE A 5 16.92 2.99 32.11
N PRO A 6 17.60 1.98 32.65
CA PRO A 6 18.85 2.17 33.39
C PRO A 6 20.08 2.01 32.49
N HIS A 7 20.98 3.00 32.60
CA HIS A 7 22.32 2.97 32.03
C HIS A 7 23.26 2.11 32.90
N ARG A 8 24.13 1.32 32.28
CA ARG A 8 25.51 1.12 32.72
C ARG A 8 26.42 0.63 31.60
N PHE A 9 27.49 1.37 31.38
CA PHE A 9 28.61 1.09 30.48
C PHE A 9 29.73 0.30 31.19
N HIS A 10 30.37 -0.62 30.43
CA HIS A 10 31.77 -0.98 30.68
C HIS A 10 32.56 -0.97 29.37
N ARG A 11 33.67 -0.22 29.40
CA ARG A 11 34.65 -0.06 28.31
C ARG A 11 35.62 -1.26 28.27
N ALA A 12 35.97 -1.72 27.08
CA ALA A 12 37.22 -2.44 26.79
C ALA A 12 37.90 -1.84 25.56
N ARG A 13 39.22 -1.68 25.64
CA ARG A 13 40.11 -1.05 24.67
C ARG A 13 40.56 -2.04 23.57
N PRO A 14 40.99 -1.54 22.38
CA PRO A 14 41.33 -2.37 21.25
C PRO A 14 42.82 -2.77 21.21
N LEU A 15 43.08 -3.95 20.64
CA LEU A 15 44.42 -4.39 20.21
C LEU A 15 44.51 -4.22 18.66
N SER A 16 45.59 -3.59 18.28
CA SER A 16 46.01 -3.41 16.88
C SER A 16 46.66 -4.66 16.33
N LEU A 17 46.36 -5.04 15.11
CA LEU A 17 47.22 -5.97 14.33
C LEU A 17 47.31 -5.50 12.85
N ALA A 18 48.53 -5.60 12.36
CA ALA A 18 49.03 -5.00 11.13
C ALA A 18 48.68 -5.78 9.85
N VAL A 19 48.72 -5.04 8.77
CA VAL A 19 48.39 -5.32 7.38
C VAL A 19 49.47 -6.16 6.67
N PHE A 20 49.06 -7.12 5.86
CA PHE A 20 49.77 -7.55 4.66
C PHE A 20 48.79 -7.72 3.49
N GLY A 21 48.97 -6.92 2.44
CA GLY A 21 48.18 -7.03 1.21
C GLY A 21 48.90 -7.87 0.13
N PRO A 22 48.18 -8.55 -0.74
CA PRO A 22 48.72 -9.06 -1.98
C PRO A 22 48.40 -8.15 -3.17
N VAL A 23 49.40 -7.95 -3.99
CA VAL A 23 49.37 -7.27 -5.29
C VAL A 23 48.70 -8.20 -6.30
N PHE A 24 47.69 -7.73 -7.00
CA PHE A 24 47.13 -8.39 -8.19
C PHE A 24 47.54 -7.64 -9.45
N ILE A 25 48.20 -8.35 -10.37
CA ILE A 25 48.56 -7.90 -11.72
C ILE A 25 47.34 -8.15 -12.62
N SER A 26 46.81 -7.08 -13.19
CA SER A 26 45.70 -7.15 -14.17
C SER A 26 46.30 -7.28 -15.58
N ILE A 27 45.99 -8.36 -16.28
CA ILE A 27 46.23 -8.54 -17.70
C ILE A 27 44.99 -8.08 -18.47
N SER A 28 45.11 -7.03 -19.23
CA SER A 28 44.07 -6.52 -20.10
C SER A 28 44.14 -7.22 -21.45
N LEU A 29 43.14 -8.03 -21.80
CA LEU A 29 42.94 -8.46 -23.20
C LEU A 29 42.03 -7.41 -23.89
N SER A 30 42.62 -6.75 -24.88
CA SER A 30 41.95 -5.82 -25.78
C SER A 30 41.30 -6.61 -26.92
N CYS A 31 39.97 -6.69 -26.96
CA CYS A 31 39.23 -7.09 -28.16
C CYS A 31 38.76 -5.83 -28.89
N ALA A 32 39.30 -5.62 -30.09
CA ALA A 32 38.85 -4.56 -30.97
C ALA A 32 37.45 -4.84 -31.50
N GLN A 33 36.46 -4.04 -31.09
CA GLN A 33 35.14 -3.97 -31.71
C GLN A 33 35.12 -2.80 -32.72
N THR A 34 34.73 -3.09 -33.95
CA THR A 34 34.42 -2.12 -34.99
C THR A 34 33.27 -1.21 -34.55
N PRO A 35 33.33 0.10 -34.75
CA PRO A 35 32.27 1.00 -34.35
C PRO A 35 31.04 0.84 -35.26
N VAL A 36 29.96 0.33 -34.71
CA VAL A 36 28.63 0.51 -35.28
C VAL A 36 28.25 1.98 -35.06
N ALA A 37 27.99 2.69 -36.15
CA ALA A 37 27.53 4.07 -36.11
C ALA A 37 26.25 4.18 -35.28
N ASN A 38 26.37 4.74 -34.10
CA ASN A 38 25.24 5.07 -33.21
C ASN A 38 24.62 6.35 -33.81
N SER A 39 23.51 6.21 -34.53
CA SER A 39 22.63 7.33 -34.83
C SER A 39 22.06 7.80 -33.48
N GLY A 40 22.60 8.89 -32.97
CA GLY A 40 22.12 9.53 -31.76
C GLY A 40 20.58 9.76 -31.83
N PRO A 41 19.87 9.74 -30.70
CA PRO A 41 18.45 9.98 -30.71
C PRO A 41 18.18 11.35 -31.37
N ALA A 42 17.32 11.36 -32.40
CA ALA A 42 16.83 12.59 -33.00
C ALA A 42 16.31 13.51 -31.89
N ALA A 43 16.72 14.78 -31.92
CA ALA A 43 16.23 15.75 -30.96
C ALA A 43 14.69 15.73 -31.00
N LEU A 44 14.08 15.36 -29.87
CA LEU A 44 12.63 15.35 -29.72
C LEU A 44 12.16 16.81 -29.88
N THR A 45 11.62 17.15 -31.04
CA THR A 45 10.88 18.39 -31.22
C THR A 45 9.61 18.26 -30.38
N ALA A 46 9.50 19.04 -29.31
CA ALA A 46 8.28 19.13 -28.55
C ALA A 46 7.16 19.54 -29.53
N GLU A 47 6.19 18.64 -29.75
CA GLU A 47 4.99 19.03 -30.49
C GLU A 47 4.35 20.20 -29.74
N SER A 48 4.18 21.32 -30.43
CA SER A 48 3.70 22.57 -29.85
C SER A 48 2.28 22.39 -29.28
N LEU A 49 2.10 22.81 -28.04
CA LEU A 49 0.76 23.05 -27.49
C LEU A 49 0.07 24.16 -28.28
N ALA A 50 -1.25 24.26 -28.17
CA ALA A 50 -1.99 25.36 -28.79
C ALA A 50 -1.37 26.73 -28.42
N ALA A 51 -1.23 27.63 -29.37
CA ALA A 51 -0.46 28.87 -29.23
C ALA A 51 -0.88 29.78 -28.05
N ASN A 52 -2.13 29.67 -27.59
CA ASN A 52 -2.68 30.45 -26.48
C ASN A 52 -2.90 29.62 -25.21
N SER A 53 -2.29 28.45 -25.10
CA SER A 53 -2.42 27.59 -23.91
C SER A 53 -1.69 28.20 -22.70
N GLY A 54 -2.31 28.18 -21.54
CA GLY A 54 -1.66 28.45 -20.25
C GLY A 54 -0.78 27.29 -19.81
N LEU A 55 -1.04 26.06 -20.32
CA LEU A 55 -0.16 24.91 -20.10
C LEU A 55 1.15 25.07 -20.87
N SER A 56 2.26 24.77 -20.22
CA SER A 56 3.61 24.84 -20.79
C SER A 56 4.15 23.48 -21.24
N ALA A 57 3.66 22.39 -20.63
CA ALA A 57 4.00 21.03 -21.01
C ALA A 57 2.92 20.04 -20.56
N ILE A 58 2.80 18.95 -21.33
CA ILE A 58 1.97 17.78 -20.98
C ILE A 58 2.78 16.53 -21.25
N TRP A 59 2.85 15.63 -20.27
CA TRP A 59 3.59 14.38 -20.36
C TRP A 59 2.99 13.32 -19.45
N ALA A 60 3.49 12.09 -19.51
CA ALA A 60 2.97 11.00 -18.71
C ALA A 60 4.08 10.16 -18.07
N ASN A 61 3.75 9.53 -16.93
CA ASN A 61 4.54 8.48 -16.28
C ASN A 61 3.62 7.38 -15.73
N ASN A 62 4.21 6.35 -15.14
CA ASN A 62 3.44 5.24 -14.55
C ASN A 62 2.84 5.56 -13.16
N GLY A 63 3.02 6.78 -12.66
CA GLY A 63 2.51 7.26 -11.38
C GLY A 63 3.40 6.99 -10.17
N GLU A 64 4.30 6.01 -10.24
CA GLU A 64 5.21 5.67 -9.13
C GLU A 64 6.42 6.62 -9.04
N ASP A 65 6.70 7.36 -10.10
CA ASP A 65 7.54 8.56 -10.04
C ASP A 65 6.65 9.72 -9.54
N LYS A 66 6.65 9.95 -8.23
CA LYS A 66 5.83 10.99 -7.59
C LYS A 66 6.33 12.37 -7.96
N ILE A 67 5.49 13.16 -8.62
CA ILE A 67 5.80 14.53 -9.03
C ILE A 67 5.22 15.50 -8.00
N VAL A 68 6.07 16.13 -7.23
CA VAL A 68 5.69 17.19 -6.29
C VAL A 68 5.11 18.37 -7.06
N GLN A 69 4.08 19.01 -6.53
CA GLN A 69 3.27 20.00 -7.25
C GLN A 69 4.07 21.16 -7.85
N SER A 70 5.19 21.55 -7.23
CA SER A 70 6.08 22.62 -7.72
C SER A 70 7.08 22.16 -8.78
N GLN A 71 7.15 20.89 -9.13
CA GLN A 71 8.09 20.38 -10.14
C GLN A 71 7.53 20.55 -11.55
N LEU A 72 8.33 21.22 -12.41
CA LEU A 72 8.00 21.51 -13.80
C LEU A 72 9.08 20.90 -14.71
N ARG A 73 9.18 19.55 -14.70
CA ARG A 73 10.29 18.81 -15.31
C ARG A 73 10.30 18.94 -16.83
N ALA A 74 9.15 18.78 -17.49
CA ALA A 74 9.06 18.84 -18.94
C ALA A 74 9.19 20.26 -19.47
N SER A 75 8.66 21.27 -18.76
CA SER A 75 8.86 22.67 -19.08
C SER A 75 10.30 23.11 -19.01
N GLN A 76 11.10 22.51 -18.11
CA GLN A 76 12.53 22.75 -18.00
C GLN A 76 13.33 21.98 -19.04
N ASN A 77 13.01 20.71 -19.26
CA ASN A 77 13.68 19.85 -20.23
C ASN A 77 12.80 18.64 -20.61
N PRO A 78 12.16 18.65 -21.79
CA PRO A 78 11.28 17.55 -22.24
C PRO A 78 11.98 16.19 -22.32
N SER A 79 13.29 16.13 -22.55
CA SER A 79 14.00 14.86 -22.63
C SER A 79 14.14 14.14 -21.28
N LYS A 80 14.03 14.88 -20.16
CA LYS A 80 14.13 14.32 -18.79
C LYS A 80 12.87 13.60 -18.33
N VAL A 81 11.78 13.69 -19.07
CA VAL A 81 10.51 13.04 -18.72
C VAL A 81 10.17 11.84 -19.60
N VAL A 82 11.07 11.49 -20.55
CA VAL A 82 10.95 10.26 -21.33
C VAL A 82 11.17 9.07 -20.39
N ASN A 83 10.28 8.09 -20.47
CA ASN A 83 10.30 6.89 -19.62
C ASN A 83 9.73 5.68 -20.40
N SER A 84 9.64 4.51 -19.79
CA SER A 84 9.17 3.29 -20.46
C SER A 84 7.75 3.38 -21.01
N LEU A 85 6.93 4.26 -20.44
CA LEU A 85 5.52 4.48 -20.83
C LEU A 85 5.39 5.67 -21.81
N TRP A 86 6.21 6.70 -21.66
CA TRP A 86 6.13 7.98 -22.39
C TRP A 86 7.36 8.24 -23.25
N ASN A 87 7.19 8.31 -24.56
CA ASN A 87 8.29 8.57 -25.50
C ASN A 87 8.39 10.03 -25.99
N GLY A 88 7.67 10.95 -25.35
CA GLY A 88 7.59 12.36 -25.73
C GLY A 88 6.31 12.74 -26.46
N HIS A 89 5.54 11.79 -27.01
CA HIS A 89 4.33 12.06 -27.76
C HIS A 89 3.24 10.99 -27.66
N LYS A 90 3.57 9.76 -27.22
CA LYS A 90 2.64 8.63 -27.11
C LYS A 90 2.78 7.94 -25.77
N ILE A 91 1.65 7.50 -25.20
CA ILE A 91 1.58 6.62 -24.03
C ILE A 91 1.51 5.18 -24.51
N SER A 92 2.40 4.32 -24.02
CA SER A 92 2.44 2.90 -24.35
C SER A 92 2.37 2.05 -23.08
N LEU A 93 1.35 1.19 -23.01
CA LEU A 93 1.05 0.32 -21.87
C LEU A 93 1.00 -1.14 -22.27
N PHE A 94 1.17 -2.02 -21.33
CA PHE A 94 0.74 -3.42 -21.49
C PHE A 94 0.08 -3.95 -20.22
N GLY A 95 -0.77 -4.96 -20.36
CA GLY A 95 -1.39 -5.63 -19.23
C GLY A 95 -1.98 -6.98 -19.60
N ALA A 96 -2.22 -7.81 -18.60
CA ALA A 96 -2.99 -9.04 -18.71
C ALA A 96 -4.49 -8.75 -18.70
N ARG A 97 -5.30 -9.69 -19.08
CA ARG A 97 -6.74 -9.66 -18.82
C ARG A 97 -6.97 -9.75 -17.31
N ASN A 98 -8.07 -9.19 -16.81
CA ASN A 98 -8.39 -9.08 -15.38
C ASN A 98 -7.34 -8.29 -14.57
N GLU A 99 -6.72 -7.31 -15.22
CA GLU A 99 -5.75 -6.40 -14.61
C GLU A 99 -6.22 -4.96 -14.71
N VAL A 100 -5.89 -4.14 -13.70
CA VAL A 100 -5.97 -2.68 -13.80
C VAL A 100 -4.57 -2.15 -14.06
N VAL A 101 -4.36 -1.59 -15.25
CA VAL A 101 -3.14 -0.83 -15.60
C VAL A 101 -3.41 0.65 -15.46
N ASN A 102 -2.36 1.44 -15.33
CA ASN A 102 -2.51 2.88 -15.12
C ASN A 102 -1.42 3.70 -15.78
N PHE A 103 -1.72 4.97 -15.97
CA PHE A 103 -0.75 6.02 -16.22
C PHE A 103 -1.14 7.29 -15.46
N ASN A 104 -0.18 8.18 -15.25
CA ASN A 104 -0.37 9.47 -14.63
C ASN A 104 -0.01 10.56 -15.63
N LEU A 105 -0.98 11.41 -15.98
CA LEU A 105 -0.81 12.55 -16.90
C LEU A 105 -0.45 13.77 -16.09
N ILE A 106 0.65 14.43 -16.43
CA ILE A 106 1.14 15.63 -15.75
C ILE A 106 0.96 16.84 -16.65
N LEU A 107 0.25 17.83 -16.14
CA LEU A 107 -0.08 19.10 -16.81
C LEU A 107 0.71 20.20 -16.11
N GLU A 108 1.70 20.81 -16.78
CA GLU A 108 2.56 21.85 -16.21
C GLU A 108 2.16 23.25 -16.70
N ALA A 109 2.17 24.23 -15.80
CA ALA A 109 1.89 25.63 -16.07
C ALA A 109 3.04 26.51 -15.57
N SER A 110 4.09 26.72 -16.40
CA SER A 110 5.31 27.40 -15.96
C SER A 110 5.23 28.93 -16.06
N LYS A 111 4.63 29.48 -17.11
CA LYS A 111 4.65 30.92 -17.44
C LYS A 111 3.37 31.65 -17.09
N ALA A 112 2.25 30.98 -17.16
CA ALA A 112 0.91 31.51 -16.88
C ALA A 112 0.08 30.40 -16.25
N SER A 113 -1.03 30.75 -15.59
CA SER A 113 -2.03 29.76 -15.18
C SER A 113 -2.81 29.27 -16.39
N ALA A 114 -3.19 28.00 -16.38
CA ALA A 114 -4.17 27.45 -17.31
C ALA A 114 -5.54 27.33 -16.62
N ASP A 115 -6.52 27.98 -17.17
CA ASP A 115 -7.87 28.03 -16.60
C ASP A 115 -8.82 27.10 -17.36
N ALA A 116 -9.85 26.60 -16.68
CA ALA A 116 -10.85 25.69 -17.24
C ALA A 116 -10.27 24.50 -18.00
N VAL A 117 -9.20 23.91 -17.44
CA VAL A 117 -8.56 22.70 -17.99
C VAL A 117 -9.49 21.51 -17.76
N SER A 118 -9.63 20.66 -18.78
CA SER A 118 -10.37 19.40 -18.70
C SER A 118 -9.64 18.30 -19.46
N VAL A 119 -9.88 17.05 -19.06
CA VAL A 119 -9.28 15.86 -19.68
C VAL A 119 -10.37 14.86 -20.02
N ASP A 120 -10.35 14.33 -21.25
CA ASP A 120 -11.26 13.28 -21.69
C ASP A 120 -10.50 12.08 -22.25
N PHE A 121 -10.87 10.88 -21.79
CA PHE A 121 -10.37 9.62 -22.27
C PHE A 121 -11.37 8.50 -21.95
N ARG A 122 -12.06 7.96 -22.97
CA ARG A 122 -13.23 7.09 -22.74
C ARG A 122 -13.14 5.72 -23.37
N SER A 123 -12.34 5.55 -24.41
CA SER A 123 -12.31 4.28 -25.12
C SER A 123 -10.95 3.96 -25.73
N LEU A 124 -10.73 2.67 -25.85
CA LEU A 124 -9.64 2.04 -26.59
C LEU A 124 -10.25 1.00 -27.53
N SER A 125 -10.03 1.16 -28.84
CA SER A 125 -10.47 0.24 -29.88
C SER A 125 -9.40 -0.83 -30.14
N GLY A 126 -9.81 -2.08 -30.16
CA GLY A 126 -8.94 -3.25 -30.24
C GLY A 126 -9.23 -4.17 -31.41
N PRO A 127 -8.59 -5.35 -31.43
CA PRO A 127 -8.74 -6.34 -32.51
C PRO A 127 -10.18 -6.80 -32.68
N GLY A 128 -10.62 -6.95 -33.95
CA GLY A 128 -11.92 -7.49 -34.26
C GLY A 128 -13.11 -6.64 -33.84
N GLY A 129 -12.90 -5.33 -33.59
CA GLY A 129 -13.95 -4.44 -33.09
C GLY A 129 -14.16 -4.52 -31.59
N ALA A 130 -13.27 -5.18 -30.84
CA ALA A 130 -13.29 -5.18 -29.38
C ALA A 130 -13.04 -3.77 -28.85
N GLU A 131 -13.65 -3.43 -27.72
CA GLU A 131 -13.53 -2.12 -27.10
C GLU A 131 -13.32 -2.27 -25.57
N ILE A 132 -12.47 -1.42 -25.01
CA ILE A 132 -12.37 -1.14 -23.59
C ILE A 132 -12.84 0.30 -23.39
N SER A 133 -14.00 0.50 -22.77
CA SER A 133 -14.63 1.81 -22.71
C SER A 133 -15.33 2.08 -21.38
N SER A 134 -15.67 3.34 -21.18
CA SER A 134 -16.50 3.85 -20.09
C SER A 134 -17.59 4.77 -20.62
N PRO A 135 -18.76 4.85 -19.95
CA PRO A 135 -19.82 5.79 -20.32
C PRO A 135 -19.35 7.25 -20.17
N PRO A 136 -20.11 8.21 -20.68
CA PRO A 136 -19.88 9.62 -20.38
C PRO A 136 -19.80 9.87 -18.88
N PRO A 137 -18.96 10.85 -18.44
CA PRO A 137 -18.83 11.18 -17.02
C PRO A 137 -20.18 11.61 -16.43
N ASP A 138 -20.52 10.97 -15.29
CA ASP A 138 -21.71 11.31 -14.52
C ASP A 138 -21.39 11.26 -13.02
N LYS A 139 -21.57 12.40 -12.34
CA LYS A 139 -21.35 12.53 -10.90
C LYS A 139 -22.19 11.53 -10.08
N ALA A 140 -23.38 11.19 -10.55
CA ALA A 140 -24.29 10.28 -9.86
C ALA A 140 -23.82 8.81 -9.90
N THR A 141 -22.92 8.46 -10.80
CA THR A 141 -22.47 7.07 -11.05
C THR A 141 -20.99 6.83 -10.76
N ILE A 142 -20.34 7.70 -9.99
CA ILE A 142 -18.90 7.59 -9.69
C ILE A 142 -18.52 6.30 -8.95
N PHE A 143 -19.45 5.67 -8.28
CA PHE A 143 -19.30 4.37 -7.58
C PHE A 143 -20.07 3.22 -8.27
N ASP A 144 -20.51 3.40 -9.52
CA ASP A 144 -21.02 2.33 -10.37
C ASP A 144 -19.93 1.92 -11.37
N TRP A 145 -19.32 0.75 -11.14
CA TRP A 145 -18.22 0.24 -11.96
C TRP A 145 -18.65 -0.76 -13.02
N THR A 146 -19.95 -1.05 -13.17
CA THR A 146 -20.44 -2.10 -14.07
C THR A 146 -20.03 -1.93 -15.53
N LYS A 147 -19.82 -0.68 -15.97
CA LYS A 147 -19.39 -0.33 -17.34
C LYS A 147 -18.20 0.63 -17.35
N ARG A 148 -17.57 0.88 -16.21
CA ARG A 148 -16.46 1.82 -16.07
C ARG A 148 -15.12 1.06 -16.11
N ASN A 149 -14.62 0.81 -17.33
CA ASN A 149 -13.31 0.21 -17.51
C ASN A 149 -12.17 1.25 -17.53
N ILE A 150 -12.48 2.51 -17.81
CA ILE A 150 -11.53 3.63 -17.79
C ILE A 150 -12.03 4.65 -16.76
N GLU A 151 -11.20 4.97 -15.79
CA GLU A 151 -11.50 5.92 -14.71
C GLU A 151 -10.41 6.99 -14.65
N LEU A 152 -10.83 8.25 -14.62
CA LEU A 152 -9.94 9.39 -14.49
C LEU A 152 -10.10 10.00 -13.09
N PHE A 153 -8.98 10.39 -12.49
CA PHE A 153 -8.97 10.98 -11.16
C PHE A 153 -8.16 12.27 -11.16
N PHE A 154 -8.76 13.33 -10.67
CA PHE A 154 -8.05 14.53 -10.27
C PHE A 154 -7.22 14.20 -9.02
N VAL A 155 -5.90 14.34 -9.10
CA VAL A 155 -5.02 14.06 -7.97
C VAL A 155 -4.95 15.29 -7.07
N ARG A 156 -5.43 15.15 -5.82
CA ARG A 156 -5.24 16.18 -4.82
C ARG A 156 -3.89 15.99 -4.13
N TYR A 157 -3.19 17.09 -3.97
CA TYR A 157 -1.89 17.13 -3.29
C TYR A 157 -2.06 17.48 -1.82
N LEU A 158 -1.25 16.86 -0.97
CA LEU A 158 -1.21 17.11 0.46
C LEU A 158 0.10 17.78 0.85
N GLN A 159 0.01 18.80 1.70
CA GLN A 159 1.18 19.47 2.24
C GLN A 159 1.90 18.55 3.24
N ILE A 160 3.20 18.40 3.05
CA ILE A 160 4.10 17.69 3.97
C ILE A 160 5.11 18.69 4.49
N LYS A 161 5.05 18.94 5.80
CA LYS A 161 5.97 19.82 6.54
C LYS A 161 6.88 18.98 7.43
N GLY A 162 8.01 18.58 6.94
CA GLY A 162 8.90 17.65 7.62
C GLY A 162 8.62 16.20 7.23
N LEU A 163 9.64 15.37 7.37
CA LEU A 163 9.59 13.97 6.98
C LEU A 163 9.11 13.10 8.14
N SER A 164 8.48 11.98 7.81
CA SER A 164 7.98 11.00 8.76
C SER A 164 9.11 10.43 9.63
N TYR A 165 9.08 10.68 10.93
CA TYR A 165 10.14 10.24 11.84
C TYR A 165 10.21 8.72 11.95
N PHE A 166 9.08 8.06 12.20
CA PHE A 166 9.06 6.61 12.40
C PHE A 166 9.43 5.81 11.16
N ALA A 167 9.14 6.34 9.98
CA ALA A 167 9.47 5.67 8.72
C ALA A 167 10.99 5.61 8.45
N TYR A 168 11.76 6.53 9.03
CA TYR A 168 13.19 6.71 8.75
C TYR A 168 14.05 6.61 10.01
N ASN A 169 13.53 5.94 11.03
CA ASN A 169 14.25 5.68 12.27
C ASN A 169 14.90 4.30 12.23
N SER A 170 16.21 4.24 12.40
CA SER A 170 17.00 3.00 12.38
C SER A 170 17.23 2.39 13.77
N GLY A 171 16.39 2.65 14.73
CA GLY A 171 16.50 2.12 16.09
C GLY A 171 16.21 3.17 17.17
N SER A 172 16.54 2.88 18.42
CA SER A 172 16.15 3.70 19.60
C SER A 172 16.73 5.10 19.65
N SER A 173 17.58 5.51 18.74
CA SER A 173 18.35 6.75 18.87
C SER A 173 18.24 7.72 17.71
N GLY A 174 17.31 7.54 16.80
CA GLY A 174 16.96 8.61 15.92
C GLY A 174 16.96 8.30 14.42
N PHE A 175 16.89 9.34 13.68
CA PHE A 175 16.71 9.42 12.24
C PHE A 175 17.95 8.95 11.48
N ASP A 176 17.77 8.08 10.50
CA ASP A 176 18.85 7.57 9.65
C ASP A 176 18.71 8.10 8.22
N GLU A 177 19.63 8.94 7.81
CA GLU A 177 19.64 9.56 6.49
C GLU A 177 19.73 8.54 5.34
N ARG A 178 20.31 7.35 5.58
CA ARG A 178 20.49 6.32 4.55
C ARG A 178 19.16 5.71 4.08
N ILE A 179 18.16 5.65 4.97
CA ILE A 179 16.85 5.06 4.68
C ILE A 179 15.77 6.10 4.29
N VAL A 180 16.13 7.38 4.25
CA VAL A 180 15.29 8.44 3.67
C VAL A 180 15.12 8.21 2.15
N PRO A 181 13.99 8.59 1.53
CA PRO A 181 13.83 8.55 0.08
C PRO A 181 15.00 9.20 -0.65
N LYS A 182 15.51 8.55 -1.70
CA LYS A 182 16.77 8.94 -2.38
C LYS A 182 16.82 10.41 -2.80
N GLY A 183 15.71 10.95 -3.30
CA GLY A 183 15.59 12.35 -3.70
C GLY A 183 15.66 13.36 -2.54
N LEU A 184 15.56 12.89 -1.31
CA LEU A 184 15.52 13.70 -0.08
C LEU A 184 16.74 13.48 0.82
N GLN A 185 17.62 12.54 0.47
CA GLN A 185 18.82 12.24 1.24
C GLN A 185 19.81 13.40 1.25
N ARG A 186 20.43 13.60 2.38
CA ARG A 186 21.61 14.44 2.57
C ARG A 186 22.86 13.55 2.69
N PRO A 187 24.07 14.10 2.54
CA PRO A 187 25.29 13.34 2.80
C PRO A 187 25.27 12.71 4.20
N TRP A 188 25.53 11.41 4.29
CA TRP A 188 25.61 10.68 5.54
C TRP A 188 26.78 11.17 6.37
N LYS A 189 26.53 11.53 7.62
CA LYS A 189 27.55 12.03 8.59
C LYS A 189 27.70 11.11 9.80
N GLY A 190 27.04 9.94 9.79
CA GLY A 190 27.08 8.99 10.89
C GLY A 190 28.39 8.20 10.96
N ASP A 191 28.59 7.48 12.03
CA ASP A 191 29.75 6.66 12.35
C ASP A 191 29.49 5.16 12.06
N GLY A 192 29.25 4.81 10.80
CA GLY A 192 28.96 3.44 10.38
C GLY A 192 27.47 3.09 10.50
N TYR A 193 27.00 2.64 11.62
CA TYR A 193 25.61 2.20 11.82
C TYR A 193 24.81 3.03 12.84
N LYS A 194 25.36 4.18 13.27
CA LYS A 194 24.64 5.12 14.13
C LYS A 194 24.31 6.39 13.38
N PRO A 195 23.11 6.95 13.58
CA PRO A 195 22.78 8.26 13.02
C PRO A 195 23.76 9.31 13.55
N ALA A 196 24.09 10.29 12.73
CA ALA A 196 24.91 11.41 13.17
C ALA A 196 24.11 12.24 14.19
N LYS A 197 24.74 12.60 15.29
CA LYS A 197 24.14 13.46 16.30
C LYS A 197 23.66 14.76 15.67
N GLY A 198 22.43 15.16 15.97
CA GLY A 198 21.84 16.40 15.48
C GLY A 198 21.25 16.34 14.07
N LEU A 199 21.30 15.20 13.37
CA LEU A 199 20.72 15.09 12.02
C LEU A 199 19.26 15.52 11.95
N TRP A 200 18.49 15.16 12.95
CA TRP A 200 17.08 15.53 13.01
C TRP A 200 16.87 17.01 13.28
N THR A 201 17.59 17.60 14.24
CA THR A 201 17.45 19.00 14.66
C THR A 201 17.97 19.99 13.62
N ASP A 202 18.96 19.62 12.81
CA ASP A 202 19.52 20.46 11.78
C ASP A 202 18.87 20.30 10.40
N ARG A 203 17.87 19.41 10.31
CA ARG A 203 17.17 19.14 9.08
C ARG A 203 16.13 20.24 8.81
N PRO A 204 16.20 20.95 7.67
CA PRO A 204 15.19 21.94 7.35
C PRO A 204 13.83 21.27 7.17
N ASN A 205 12.76 21.98 7.51
CA ASN A 205 11.41 21.54 7.22
C ASN A 205 11.27 21.27 5.72
N HIS A 206 10.72 20.12 5.39
CA HIS A 206 10.42 19.75 4.03
C HIS A 206 8.99 20.26 3.73
N ASP A 207 8.90 21.45 3.16
CA ASP A 207 7.60 22.04 2.82
C ASP A 207 7.30 21.79 1.33
N ALA A 208 6.52 20.76 1.05
CA ALA A 208 6.18 20.37 -0.30
C ALA A 208 4.79 19.72 -0.38
N PHE A 209 4.17 19.80 -1.56
CA PHE A 209 2.86 19.21 -1.82
C PHE A 209 3.03 17.92 -2.64
N TYR A 210 2.70 16.79 -2.00
CA TYR A 210 2.80 15.44 -2.57
C TYR A 210 1.45 14.96 -3.11
N PRO A 211 1.44 14.26 -4.27
CA PRO A 211 0.22 13.68 -4.83
C PRO A 211 -0.23 12.50 -3.97
N ASP A 212 -1.51 12.49 -3.52
CA ASP A 212 -2.00 11.35 -2.74
C ASP A 212 -3.48 10.99 -2.97
N ILE A 213 -4.42 11.96 -3.07
CA ILE A 213 -5.84 11.61 -3.09
C ILE A 213 -6.35 11.50 -4.53
N ALA A 214 -6.92 10.36 -4.89
CA ALA A 214 -7.52 10.13 -6.20
C ALA A 214 -9.01 10.50 -6.17
N ILE A 215 -9.34 11.75 -6.53
CA ILE A 215 -10.70 12.24 -6.60
C ILE A 215 -11.29 11.92 -7.98
N PRO A 216 -12.44 11.23 -8.12
CA PRO A 216 -13.08 11.02 -9.42
C PRO A 216 -13.19 12.33 -10.20
N LEU A 217 -12.74 12.35 -11.46
CA LEU A 217 -12.65 13.57 -12.25
C LEU A 217 -14.02 14.20 -12.50
N GLU A 218 -15.09 13.42 -12.42
CA GLU A 218 -16.47 13.86 -12.50
C GLU A 218 -16.85 14.89 -11.40
N LEU A 219 -16.11 14.90 -10.29
CA LEU A 219 -16.28 15.87 -9.21
C LEU A 219 -15.48 17.16 -9.45
N ASN A 220 -14.47 17.11 -10.33
CA ASN A 220 -13.63 18.22 -10.76
C ASN A 220 -13.47 18.23 -12.29
N PRO A 221 -14.57 18.30 -13.07
CA PRO A 221 -14.52 18.12 -14.52
C PRO A 221 -13.79 19.25 -15.25
N SER A 222 -13.64 20.38 -14.58
CA SER A 222 -12.91 21.56 -15.07
C SER A 222 -12.16 22.18 -13.91
N PHE A 223 -10.86 22.40 -14.08
CA PHE A 223 -9.98 22.86 -13.01
C PHE A 223 -8.96 23.88 -13.53
N LYS A 224 -8.30 24.54 -12.59
CA LYS A 224 -7.20 25.47 -12.85
C LYS A 224 -5.87 24.79 -12.53
N VAL A 225 -4.87 24.98 -13.40
CA VAL A 225 -3.46 24.71 -13.08
C VAL A 225 -2.79 26.05 -12.82
N ALA A 226 -2.38 26.30 -11.59
CA ALA A 226 -1.79 27.58 -11.21
C ALA A 226 -0.40 27.75 -11.81
N GLN A 227 -0.01 28.99 -12.10
CA GLN A 227 1.35 29.29 -12.55
C GLN A 227 2.39 28.77 -11.54
N GLY A 228 3.45 28.18 -12.04
CA GLY A 228 4.53 27.59 -11.22
C GLY A 228 4.19 26.22 -10.65
N THR A 229 3.07 25.60 -11.03
CA THR A 229 2.66 24.28 -10.53
C THR A 229 2.36 23.30 -11.66
N ASN A 230 2.25 22.04 -11.28
CA ASN A 230 1.67 20.99 -12.11
C ASN A 230 0.38 20.46 -11.48
N GLN A 231 -0.44 19.81 -12.32
CA GLN A 231 -1.59 19.03 -11.92
C GLN A 231 -1.49 17.63 -12.51
N ALA A 232 -1.58 16.62 -11.64
CA ALA A 232 -1.64 15.24 -12.05
C ALA A 232 -3.08 14.76 -12.27
N ILE A 233 -3.29 14.00 -13.34
CA ILE A 233 -4.53 13.25 -13.60
C ILE A 233 -4.15 11.77 -13.67
N TRP A 234 -4.61 11.01 -12.69
CA TRP A 234 -4.41 9.56 -12.67
C TRP A 234 -5.47 8.87 -13.52
N VAL A 235 -5.05 7.91 -14.34
CA VAL A 235 -5.93 7.12 -15.18
C VAL A 235 -5.76 5.66 -14.86
N ASP A 236 -6.85 4.98 -14.46
CA ASP A 236 -6.94 3.53 -14.34
C ASP A 236 -7.66 2.95 -15.56
N ILE A 237 -7.15 1.84 -16.10
CA ILE A 237 -7.76 1.07 -17.18
C ILE A 237 -7.90 -0.37 -16.72
N TYR A 238 -9.10 -0.83 -16.46
CA TYR A 238 -9.39 -2.23 -16.23
C TYR A 238 -9.47 -2.97 -17.58
N ILE A 239 -8.73 -4.03 -17.71
CA ILE A 239 -8.75 -4.93 -18.88
C ILE A 239 -9.68 -6.09 -18.56
N PRO A 240 -10.93 -6.12 -19.08
CA PRO A 240 -11.87 -7.19 -18.78
C PRO A 240 -11.33 -8.59 -19.12
N THR A 241 -11.79 -9.61 -18.41
CA THR A 241 -11.40 -11.01 -18.62
C THR A 241 -11.68 -11.50 -20.05
N GLY A 242 -12.74 -10.98 -20.66
CA GLY A 242 -13.15 -11.31 -22.04
C GLY A 242 -12.45 -10.52 -23.14
N SER A 243 -11.52 -9.62 -22.82
CA SER A 243 -10.82 -8.81 -23.83
C SER A 243 -9.99 -9.67 -24.77
N ALA A 244 -10.06 -9.41 -26.06
CA ALA A 244 -9.20 -10.08 -27.04
C ALA A 244 -7.73 -9.67 -26.84
N PRO A 245 -6.76 -10.60 -26.86
CA PRO A 245 -5.35 -10.25 -26.85
C PRO A 245 -4.95 -9.45 -28.09
N GLY A 246 -4.10 -8.44 -27.94
CA GLY A 246 -3.61 -7.61 -29.03
C GLY A 246 -3.50 -6.15 -28.66
N VAL A 247 -3.35 -5.29 -29.65
CA VAL A 247 -3.13 -3.85 -29.47
C VAL A 247 -4.47 -3.12 -29.51
N TYR A 248 -4.69 -2.30 -28.48
CA TYR A 248 -5.83 -1.37 -28.36
C TYR A 248 -5.30 0.05 -28.45
N THR A 249 -6.01 0.92 -29.19
CA THR A 249 -5.60 2.31 -29.40
C THR A 249 -6.72 3.29 -29.06
N GLY A 250 -6.34 4.44 -28.50
CA GLY A 250 -7.25 5.52 -28.17
C GLY A 250 -6.51 6.85 -28.08
N THR A 251 -7.20 7.89 -27.63
CA THR A 251 -6.65 9.25 -27.54
C THR A 251 -7.10 9.95 -26.27
N VAL A 252 -6.15 10.40 -25.45
CA VAL A 252 -6.43 11.36 -24.38
C VAL A 252 -6.53 12.76 -25.00
N LYS A 253 -7.57 13.48 -24.65
CA LYS A 253 -7.77 14.88 -25.05
C LYS A 253 -7.60 15.79 -23.83
N VAL A 254 -6.71 16.77 -23.93
CA VAL A 254 -6.59 17.86 -22.95
C VAL A 254 -7.12 19.13 -23.59
N MET A 255 -7.99 19.81 -22.86
CA MET A 255 -8.68 21.02 -23.35
C MET A 255 -8.52 22.16 -22.33
N GLU A 256 -8.47 23.39 -22.84
CA GLU A 256 -8.64 24.62 -22.06
C GLU A 256 -9.90 25.33 -22.56
N GLY A 257 -10.92 25.42 -21.72
CA GLY A 257 -12.27 25.82 -22.11
C GLY A 257 -12.83 24.87 -23.17
N LYS A 258 -13.11 25.40 -24.39
CA LYS A 258 -13.61 24.61 -25.53
C LYS A 258 -12.52 24.23 -26.55
N ALA A 259 -11.29 24.73 -26.37
CA ALA A 259 -10.19 24.49 -27.29
C ALA A 259 -9.44 23.22 -26.92
N VAL A 260 -9.17 22.37 -27.90
CA VAL A 260 -8.28 21.21 -27.72
C VAL A 260 -6.85 21.77 -27.69
N THR A 261 -6.19 21.57 -26.53
CA THR A 261 -4.80 21.99 -26.32
C THR A 261 -3.81 20.91 -26.81
N LYS A 262 -4.15 19.64 -26.60
CA LYS A 262 -3.33 18.49 -26.98
C LYS A 262 -4.18 17.23 -27.12
N GLU A 263 -3.89 16.44 -28.16
CA GLU A 263 -4.31 15.06 -28.29
C GLU A 263 -3.11 14.14 -28.12
N ILE A 264 -3.24 13.09 -27.29
CA ILE A 264 -2.17 12.18 -26.92
C ILE A 264 -2.59 10.76 -27.28
N PRO A 265 -1.93 10.10 -28.23
CA PRO A 265 -2.20 8.71 -28.55
C PRO A 265 -1.88 7.79 -27.37
N VAL A 266 -2.76 6.83 -27.12
CA VAL A 266 -2.58 5.77 -26.12
C VAL A 266 -2.61 4.41 -26.85
N GLU A 267 -1.63 3.58 -26.54
CA GLU A 267 -1.53 2.21 -27.02
C GLU A 267 -1.44 1.26 -25.83
N LEU A 268 -2.38 0.32 -25.75
CA LEU A 268 -2.42 -0.72 -24.72
C LEU A 268 -2.27 -2.09 -25.40
N THR A 269 -1.21 -2.82 -25.05
CA THR A 269 -1.01 -4.22 -25.46
C THR A 269 -1.65 -5.16 -24.44
N VAL A 270 -2.77 -5.78 -24.78
CA VAL A 270 -3.42 -6.81 -23.96
C VAL A 270 -2.74 -8.15 -24.21
N ARG A 271 -2.17 -8.75 -23.14
CA ARG A 271 -1.45 -10.02 -23.16
C ARG A 271 -2.40 -11.22 -23.26
N ASN A 272 -1.87 -12.34 -23.76
CA ASN A 272 -2.67 -13.58 -23.93
C ASN A 272 -2.74 -14.45 -22.68
N PHE A 273 -2.90 -13.85 -21.51
CA PHE A 273 -3.21 -14.53 -20.25
C PHE A 273 -4.05 -13.61 -19.35
N ALA A 274 -4.61 -14.15 -18.29
CA ALA A 274 -5.40 -13.41 -17.32
C ALA A 274 -4.81 -13.54 -15.92
N LEU A 275 -4.96 -12.50 -15.10
CA LEU A 275 -4.68 -12.57 -13.67
C LEU A 275 -5.86 -13.24 -12.95
N PRO A 276 -5.61 -13.97 -11.83
CA PRO A 276 -6.69 -14.57 -11.05
C PRO A 276 -7.54 -13.49 -10.37
N ASP A 277 -8.79 -13.80 -10.07
CA ASP A 277 -9.66 -12.92 -9.27
C ASP A 277 -9.15 -12.80 -7.85
N MET A 278 -8.80 -13.92 -7.22
CA MET A 278 -8.20 -13.94 -5.90
C MET A 278 -6.69 -13.73 -6.00
N PRO A 279 -6.13 -12.69 -5.32
CA PRO A 279 -4.71 -12.37 -5.40
C PRO A 279 -3.85 -13.43 -4.71
N ASN A 280 -2.67 -13.69 -5.28
CA ASN A 280 -1.67 -14.54 -4.64
C ASN A 280 -0.94 -13.82 -3.49
N SER A 281 -0.77 -12.49 -3.57
CA SER A 281 -0.34 -11.67 -2.44
C SER A 281 -1.54 -11.30 -1.60
N LYS A 282 -1.73 -11.98 -0.48
CA LYS A 282 -2.87 -11.78 0.42
C LYS A 282 -2.58 -10.61 1.37
N THR A 283 -3.63 -9.84 1.64
CA THR A 283 -3.57 -8.65 2.49
C THR A 283 -4.60 -8.70 3.60
N MET A 284 -4.38 -7.92 4.64
CA MET A 284 -5.33 -7.60 5.70
C MET A 284 -5.14 -6.12 6.05
N LEU A 285 -6.17 -5.31 5.79
CA LEU A 285 -6.16 -3.87 6.02
C LEU A 285 -7.32 -3.52 6.95
N PHE A 286 -7.03 -2.87 8.07
CA PHE A 286 -8.07 -2.48 9.01
C PHE A 286 -8.78 -1.20 8.56
N PHE A 287 -10.09 -1.18 8.74
CA PHE A 287 -10.98 -0.06 8.44
C PHE A 287 -11.89 0.22 9.65
N SER A 288 -11.90 1.44 10.16
CA SER A 288 -12.73 1.83 11.30
C SER A 288 -14.00 2.55 10.85
N LEU A 289 -15.14 1.92 11.08
CA LEU A 289 -16.44 2.55 10.84
C LEU A 289 -16.67 3.75 11.76
N SER A 290 -16.16 3.71 12.98
CA SER A 290 -16.33 4.80 13.95
C SER A 290 -15.62 6.08 13.52
N ASP A 291 -14.42 5.95 12.95
CA ASP A 291 -13.66 7.10 12.44
C ASP A 291 -14.35 7.72 11.20
N VAL A 292 -14.81 6.87 10.30
CA VAL A 292 -15.58 7.30 9.13
C VAL A 292 -16.91 7.92 9.52
N GLY A 293 -17.67 7.29 10.43
CA GLY A 293 -18.95 7.80 10.91
C GLY A 293 -18.83 9.22 11.47
N ARG A 294 -17.77 9.49 12.22
CA ARG A 294 -17.51 10.84 12.74
C ARG A 294 -17.28 11.88 11.64
N ARG A 295 -16.53 11.54 10.59
CA ARG A 295 -16.27 12.46 9.46
C ARG A 295 -17.52 12.74 8.64
N LEU A 296 -18.36 11.73 8.45
CA LEU A 296 -19.56 11.83 7.64
C LEU A 296 -20.75 12.45 8.38
N THR A 297 -20.84 12.26 9.71
CA THR A 297 -22.06 12.59 10.49
C THR A 297 -21.79 13.49 11.69
N GLY A 298 -20.54 13.69 12.08
CA GLY A 298 -20.12 14.34 13.33
C GLY A 298 -20.22 13.43 14.57
N ILE A 299 -20.70 12.19 14.42
CA ILE A 299 -20.92 11.24 15.51
C ILE A 299 -19.92 10.09 15.40
N LYS A 300 -19.04 9.92 16.40
CA LYS A 300 -18.00 8.88 16.39
C LYS A 300 -18.58 7.47 16.44
N PHE A 301 -19.53 7.23 17.33
CA PHE A 301 -20.16 5.93 17.51
C PHE A 301 -21.60 6.03 17.04
N VAL A 302 -21.81 5.83 15.75
CA VAL A 302 -23.13 5.85 15.14
C VAL A 302 -23.93 4.62 15.57
N GLU A 303 -25.12 4.83 16.08
CA GLU A 303 -25.98 3.76 16.57
C GLU A 303 -26.62 2.99 15.41
N ILE A 304 -26.56 1.65 15.47
CA ILE A 304 -27.15 0.76 14.46
C ILE A 304 -28.63 1.03 14.32
N GLY A 305 -29.12 1.10 13.07
CA GLY A 305 -30.53 1.36 12.75
C GLY A 305 -30.89 2.84 12.62
N THR A 306 -29.98 3.77 12.93
CA THR A 306 -30.20 5.21 12.73
C THR A 306 -29.91 5.64 11.29
N PRO A 307 -30.46 6.79 10.82
CA PRO A 307 -30.11 7.35 9.53
C PRO A 307 -28.60 7.64 9.38
N GLN A 308 -27.95 8.08 10.46
CA GLN A 308 -26.50 8.35 10.50
C GLN A 308 -25.68 7.05 10.30
N PHE A 309 -26.15 5.95 10.88
CA PHE A 309 -25.53 4.65 10.66
C PHE A 309 -25.59 4.24 9.18
N LYS A 310 -26.73 4.45 8.51
CA LYS A 310 -26.88 4.13 7.08
C LYS A 310 -25.89 4.91 6.20
N VAL A 311 -25.61 6.17 6.54
CA VAL A 311 -24.60 6.98 5.82
C VAL A 311 -23.21 6.38 6.01
N ALA A 312 -22.83 6.07 7.25
CA ALA A 312 -21.53 5.45 7.55
C ALA A 312 -21.41 4.05 6.92
N GLU A 313 -22.50 3.27 6.96
CA GLU A 313 -22.60 1.94 6.34
C GLU A 313 -22.38 2.01 4.82
N HIS A 314 -23.02 2.93 4.13
CA HIS A 314 -22.86 3.11 2.70
C HIS A 314 -21.40 3.46 2.33
N ALA A 315 -20.77 4.33 3.10
CA ALA A 315 -19.34 4.63 2.90
C ALA A 315 -18.44 3.42 3.14
N ALA A 316 -18.75 2.59 4.14
CA ALA A 316 -18.01 1.35 4.38
C ALA A 316 -18.20 0.33 3.24
N VAL A 317 -19.40 0.20 2.68
CA VAL A 317 -19.66 -0.62 1.47
C VAL A 317 -18.81 -0.13 0.31
N THR A 318 -18.78 1.20 0.08
CA THR A 318 -17.95 1.79 -0.98
C THR A 318 -16.45 1.50 -0.75
N ALA A 319 -15.96 1.61 0.49
CA ALA A 319 -14.58 1.27 0.83
C ALA A 319 -14.26 -0.20 0.59
N LEU A 320 -15.17 -1.12 0.97
CA LEU A 320 -15.05 -2.56 0.71
C LEU A 320 -14.97 -2.84 -0.79
N GLN A 321 -15.83 -2.21 -1.60
CA GLN A 321 -15.81 -2.36 -3.06
C GLN A 321 -14.53 -1.79 -3.67
N ILE A 322 -14.07 -0.60 -3.25
CA ILE A 322 -12.80 -0.02 -3.70
C ILE A 322 -11.64 -0.94 -3.33
N ALA A 323 -11.54 -1.40 -2.08
CA ALA A 323 -10.49 -2.32 -1.66
C ALA A 323 -10.48 -3.61 -2.49
N HIS A 324 -11.64 -4.20 -2.73
CA HIS A 324 -11.79 -5.41 -3.53
C HIS A 324 -11.32 -5.20 -4.99
N ARG A 325 -11.65 -4.06 -5.61
CA ARG A 325 -11.13 -3.65 -6.93
C ARG A 325 -9.61 -3.46 -6.93
N HIS A 326 -9.02 -3.17 -5.78
CA HIS A 326 -7.56 -3.09 -5.60
C HIS A 326 -6.93 -4.44 -5.17
N LYS A 327 -7.72 -5.53 -5.12
CA LYS A 327 -7.29 -6.85 -4.63
C LYS A 327 -6.83 -6.84 -3.18
N ILE A 328 -7.34 -5.91 -2.38
CA ILE A 328 -7.05 -5.72 -0.96
C ILE A 328 -8.25 -6.19 -0.14
N SER A 329 -7.99 -6.96 0.92
CA SER A 329 -9.04 -7.41 1.83
C SER A 329 -9.11 -6.51 3.06
N LEU A 330 -10.26 -5.91 3.31
CA LEU A 330 -10.54 -5.15 4.53
C LEU A 330 -11.00 -6.07 5.65
N ILE A 331 -10.56 -5.75 6.86
CA ILE A 331 -11.18 -6.15 8.12
C ILE A 331 -11.70 -4.90 8.82
N THR A 332 -12.72 -5.03 9.65
CA THR A 332 -13.39 -3.87 10.23
C THR A 332 -13.79 -4.11 11.68
N ASP A 333 -13.93 -3.02 12.45
CA ASP A 333 -14.56 -3.00 13.77
C ASP A 333 -16.09 -3.03 13.70
N TRP A 334 -16.66 -3.04 12.52
CA TRP A 334 -18.10 -3.10 12.28
C TRP A 334 -18.64 -4.51 12.49
N GLN A 335 -18.95 -4.79 13.73
CA GLN A 335 -19.37 -6.10 14.21
C GLN A 335 -20.72 -6.01 14.90
N ALA A 336 -21.55 -6.99 14.66
CA ALA A 336 -22.69 -7.24 15.53
C ALA A 336 -22.17 -7.90 16.81
N SER A 337 -21.80 -7.11 17.80
CA SER A 337 -21.16 -7.57 19.04
C SER A 337 -22.01 -8.52 19.89
N THR A 338 -23.32 -8.55 19.66
CA THR A 338 -24.27 -9.40 20.41
C THR A 338 -24.64 -10.69 19.70
N THR A 339 -24.12 -10.93 18.49
CA THR A 339 -24.41 -12.11 17.68
C THR A 339 -23.14 -12.90 17.41
N ASP A 340 -23.26 -14.21 17.29
CA ASP A 340 -22.16 -15.10 16.92
C ASP A 340 -22.11 -15.32 15.40
N HIS A 341 -22.36 -14.26 14.64
CA HIS A 341 -22.28 -14.24 13.18
C HIS A 341 -21.98 -12.80 12.67
N PRO A 342 -21.46 -12.63 11.46
CA PRO A 342 -21.25 -11.31 10.87
C PRO A 342 -22.56 -10.53 10.72
N SER A 343 -22.48 -9.19 10.68
CA SER A 343 -23.60 -8.37 10.23
C SER A 343 -24.04 -8.76 8.81
N GLU A 344 -25.26 -8.43 8.43
CA GLU A 344 -25.78 -8.75 7.10
C GLU A 344 -24.89 -8.18 5.98
N THR A 345 -24.46 -6.94 6.12
CA THR A 345 -23.59 -6.26 5.15
C THR A 345 -22.24 -6.96 5.02
N ILE A 346 -21.60 -7.37 6.13
CA ILE A 346 -20.36 -8.13 6.09
C ILE A 346 -20.56 -9.53 5.53
N ALA A 347 -21.68 -10.18 5.83
CA ALA A 347 -22.05 -11.47 5.24
C ALA A 347 -22.17 -11.38 3.71
N GLU A 348 -22.69 -10.28 3.16
CA GLU A 348 -22.70 -10.04 1.71
C GLU A 348 -21.31 -9.87 1.12
N ALA A 349 -20.40 -9.20 1.84
CA ALA A 349 -19.00 -9.09 1.42
C ALA A 349 -18.28 -10.46 1.44
N LEU A 350 -18.51 -11.27 2.48
CA LEU A 350 -17.93 -12.61 2.62
C LEU A 350 -18.44 -13.60 1.56
N THR A 351 -19.70 -13.50 1.19
CA THR A 351 -20.33 -14.39 0.21
C THR A 351 -20.20 -13.94 -1.24
N GLY A 352 -19.64 -12.75 -1.47
CA GLY A 352 -19.47 -12.15 -2.80
C GLY A 352 -20.69 -11.40 -3.33
N LYS A 353 -21.83 -11.41 -2.65
CA LYS A 353 -23.05 -10.70 -3.08
C LYS A 353 -22.84 -9.21 -3.23
N MET A 354 -22.02 -8.59 -2.37
CA MET A 354 -21.66 -7.17 -2.43
C MET A 354 -20.88 -6.81 -3.71
N PHE A 355 -20.18 -7.77 -4.29
CA PHE A 355 -19.28 -7.54 -5.44
C PHE A 355 -19.89 -8.03 -6.76
N THR A 356 -21.19 -7.76 -6.95
CA THR A 356 -21.93 -8.15 -8.14
C THR A 356 -22.34 -6.93 -8.97
N PRO A 357 -22.60 -7.10 -10.29
CA PRO A 357 -23.12 -6.01 -11.13
C PRO A 357 -24.45 -5.42 -10.60
N ALA A 358 -25.28 -6.22 -9.92
CA ALA A 358 -26.51 -5.75 -9.30
C ALA A 358 -26.25 -4.73 -8.14
N GLN A 359 -25.04 -4.76 -7.57
CA GLN A 359 -24.59 -3.83 -6.54
C GLN A 359 -23.64 -2.74 -7.10
N GLY A 360 -23.69 -2.49 -8.39
CA GLY A 360 -22.83 -1.49 -9.04
C GLY A 360 -21.36 -1.94 -9.19
N TYR A 361 -21.02 -3.19 -8.87
CA TYR A 361 -19.65 -3.65 -8.91
C TYR A 361 -19.25 -4.23 -10.28
N GLY A 362 -18.07 -3.82 -10.74
CA GLY A 362 -17.42 -4.36 -11.93
C GLY A 362 -15.89 -4.26 -11.77
N GLY A 363 -15.16 -5.20 -12.38
CA GLY A 363 -13.70 -5.21 -12.29
C GLY A 363 -13.16 -6.51 -11.66
N PRO A 364 -11.89 -6.49 -11.19
CA PRO A 364 -11.27 -7.69 -10.60
C PRO A 364 -12.08 -8.24 -9.44
N GLY A 365 -12.20 -9.55 -9.34
CA GLY A 365 -12.91 -10.23 -8.26
C GLY A 365 -14.43 -10.13 -8.30
N VAL A 366 -15.05 -9.77 -9.44
CA VAL A 366 -16.51 -9.77 -9.59
C VAL A 366 -17.09 -11.15 -9.24
N ASN A 367 -18.16 -11.17 -8.43
CA ASN A 367 -18.81 -12.36 -7.86
C ASN A 367 -17.93 -13.18 -6.88
N THR A 368 -16.80 -12.65 -6.40
CA THR A 368 -15.98 -13.32 -5.37
C THR A 368 -16.08 -12.59 -4.04
N GLY A 369 -16.01 -13.33 -2.92
CA GLY A 369 -16.03 -12.74 -1.58
C GLY A 369 -14.65 -12.34 -1.09
N ILE A 370 -14.60 -11.55 -0.01
CA ILE A 370 -13.35 -11.27 0.70
C ILE A 370 -12.80 -12.55 1.32
N ASN A 371 -11.47 -12.69 1.34
CA ASN A 371 -10.81 -13.95 1.69
C ASN A 371 -10.35 -14.04 3.15
N ILE A 372 -10.67 -13.06 3.98
CA ILE A 372 -10.30 -13.03 5.39
C ILE A 372 -11.39 -12.38 6.23
N TYR A 373 -11.53 -12.84 7.45
CA TYR A 373 -12.41 -12.24 8.46
C TYR A 373 -11.80 -12.37 9.86
N THR A 374 -11.84 -11.29 10.62
CA THR A 374 -11.50 -11.30 12.04
C THR A 374 -12.79 -11.27 12.87
N VAL A 375 -12.98 -12.29 13.70
CA VAL A 375 -14.11 -12.37 14.60
C VAL A 375 -13.98 -11.29 15.67
N LEU A 376 -15.01 -10.45 15.81
CA LEU A 376 -15.06 -9.32 16.75
C LEU A 376 -13.95 -8.25 16.56
N GLY A 377 -13.42 -8.12 15.34
CA GLY A 377 -12.51 -7.05 14.99
C GLY A 377 -11.15 -7.12 15.69
N TYR A 378 -10.69 -6.00 16.22
CA TYR A 378 -9.34 -5.78 16.66
C TYR A 378 -9.17 -6.08 18.17
N GLY A 379 -9.00 -7.36 18.54
CA GLY A 379 -8.69 -7.76 19.92
C GLY A 379 -9.83 -7.61 20.96
N GLY A 380 -11.06 -7.38 20.51
CA GLY A 380 -12.18 -7.00 21.40
C GLY A 380 -12.97 -8.15 22.04
N PHE A 381 -12.64 -9.42 21.77
CA PHE A 381 -13.51 -10.55 22.13
C PHE A 381 -13.81 -10.69 23.62
N ARG A 382 -12.89 -10.36 24.49
CA ARG A 382 -13.06 -10.45 25.95
C ARG A 382 -14.25 -9.63 26.45
N ALA A 383 -14.49 -8.46 25.86
CA ALA A 383 -15.61 -7.61 26.25
C ALA A 383 -16.98 -8.20 25.85
N PHE A 384 -17.01 -9.00 24.79
CA PHE A 384 -18.25 -9.50 24.20
C PHE A 384 -18.58 -10.96 24.54
N TRP A 385 -17.56 -11.79 24.77
CA TRP A 385 -17.75 -13.22 25.04
C TRP A 385 -17.84 -13.57 26.53
N LYS A 386 -17.35 -12.68 27.37
CA LYS A 386 -17.40 -12.86 28.81
C LYS A 386 -18.84 -13.00 29.32
N SER A 387 -19.11 -14.02 30.11
CA SER A 387 -20.41 -14.19 30.78
C SER A 387 -20.71 -13.08 31.79
N PRO A 388 -21.97 -12.66 31.96
CA PRO A 388 -22.33 -11.62 32.92
C PRO A 388 -21.86 -11.94 34.33
N GLY A 389 -21.12 -11.01 34.96
CA GLY A 389 -20.60 -11.15 36.31
C GLY A 389 -19.18 -11.74 36.42
N GLU A 390 -18.65 -12.30 35.33
CA GLU A 390 -17.30 -12.82 35.31
C GLU A 390 -16.25 -11.72 35.10
N ALA A 391 -15.04 -11.93 35.65
CA ALA A 391 -13.94 -10.98 35.48
C ALA A 391 -13.31 -11.07 34.07
N ASP A 392 -13.26 -12.26 33.47
CA ASP A 392 -12.71 -12.54 32.15
C ASP A 392 -13.51 -13.66 31.47
N VAL A 393 -13.18 -13.96 30.21
CA VAL A 393 -13.78 -15.08 29.47
C VAL A 393 -13.36 -16.41 30.06
N SER A 394 -14.29 -17.34 30.14
CA SER A 394 -14.04 -18.73 30.52
C SER A 394 -13.70 -19.58 29.29
N LYS A 395 -13.20 -20.80 29.53
CA LYS A 395 -12.97 -21.79 28.50
C LYS A 395 -14.28 -22.18 27.79
N GLU A 396 -15.33 -22.31 28.55
CA GLU A 396 -16.68 -22.63 28.09
C GLU A 396 -17.29 -21.52 27.23
N ASP A 397 -17.06 -20.25 27.58
CA ASP A 397 -17.44 -19.10 26.73
C ASP A 397 -16.74 -19.15 25.37
N ILE A 398 -15.41 -19.37 25.37
CA ILE A 398 -14.62 -19.49 24.13
C ILE A 398 -15.14 -20.65 23.28
N TRP A 399 -15.42 -21.79 23.85
CA TRP A 399 -15.93 -22.94 23.11
C TRP A 399 -17.29 -22.68 22.49
N LYS A 400 -18.25 -22.20 23.29
CA LYS A 400 -19.59 -21.86 22.84
C LYS A 400 -19.62 -20.89 21.67
N HIS A 401 -18.90 -19.78 21.83
CA HIS A 401 -18.90 -18.73 20.80
C HIS A 401 -18.12 -19.18 19.56
N SER A 402 -17.00 -19.88 19.70
CA SER A 402 -16.25 -20.44 18.57
C SER A 402 -17.09 -21.44 17.77
N ASP A 403 -17.88 -22.30 18.43
CA ASP A 403 -18.77 -23.24 17.76
C ASP A 403 -19.83 -22.51 16.92
N ASN A 404 -20.45 -21.45 17.48
CA ASN A 404 -21.46 -20.68 16.79
C ASN A 404 -20.91 -19.98 15.54
N TRP A 405 -19.74 -19.33 15.66
CA TRP A 405 -19.05 -18.69 14.53
C TRP A 405 -18.65 -19.70 13.46
N GLU A 406 -18.08 -20.83 13.81
CA GLU A 406 -17.69 -21.86 12.85
C GLU A 406 -18.91 -22.49 12.14
N ASN A 407 -20.01 -22.71 12.83
CA ASN A 407 -21.25 -23.18 12.20
C ASN A 407 -21.75 -22.19 11.14
N TRP A 408 -21.67 -20.89 11.42
CA TRP A 408 -22.03 -19.87 10.43
C TRP A 408 -21.10 -19.93 9.22
N PHE A 409 -19.78 -19.94 9.42
CA PHE A 409 -18.80 -19.96 8.31
C PHE A 409 -18.89 -21.22 7.46
N GLN A 410 -19.01 -22.39 8.06
CA GLN A 410 -19.18 -23.64 7.33
C GLN A 410 -20.37 -23.63 6.39
N LYS A 411 -21.45 -22.97 6.82
CA LYS A 411 -22.68 -22.88 6.05
C LYS A 411 -22.62 -21.82 4.93
N HIS A 412 -22.00 -20.67 5.18
CA HIS A 412 -22.15 -19.47 4.35
C HIS A 412 -20.89 -19.06 3.58
N SER A 413 -19.70 -19.27 4.14
CA SER A 413 -18.41 -18.89 3.53
C SER A 413 -17.26 -19.78 4.00
N PRO A 414 -17.28 -21.08 3.66
CA PRO A 414 -16.32 -22.06 4.18
C PRO A 414 -14.87 -21.81 3.75
N SER A 415 -14.64 -21.12 2.63
CA SER A 415 -13.33 -20.83 2.09
C SER A 415 -12.65 -19.59 2.69
N THR A 416 -13.37 -18.78 3.48
CA THR A 416 -12.82 -17.60 4.13
C THR A 416 -11.82 -18.00 5.22
N ASP A 417 -10.62 -17.43 5.21
CA ASP A 417 -9.70 -17.43 6.35
C ASP A 417 -10.35 -16.64 7.49
N ARG A 418 -10.66 -17.29 8.60
CA ARG A 418 -11.29 -16.67 9.78
C ARG A 418 -10.52 -16.98 11.03
N PHE A 419 -10.44 -16.00 11.89
CA PHE A 419 -9.71 -16.14 13.15
C PHE A 419 -10.29 -15.20 14.23
N LEU A 420 -10.03 -15.57 15.46
CA LEU A 420 -10.23 -14.73 16.63
C LEU A 420 -8.95 -13.97 16.92
N TYR A 421 -9.02 -12.64 16.91
CA TYR A 421 -7.89 -11.78 17.25
C TYR A 421 -7.75 -11.70 18.76
N LEU A 422 -6.85 -12.51 19.33
CA LEU A 422 -6.71 -12.65 20.77
C LEU A 422 -6.11 -11.41 21.41
N CYS A 423 -5.12 -10.82 20.76
CA CYS A 423 -4.42 -9.67 21.33
C CYS A 423 -3.58 -8.92 20.29
N ASP A 424 -3.58 -7.60 20.42
CA ASP A 424 -2.70 -6.71 19.67
C ASP A 424 -1.49 -6.34 20.53
N GLU A 425 -0.27 -6.56 19.99
CA GLU A 425 1.02 -6.23 20.63
C GLU A 425 1.16 -6.77 22.07
N CYS A 426 1.01 -8.06 22.24
CA CYS A 426 0.84 -8.78 23.51
C CYS A 426 2.10 -8.89 24.37
N PHE A 427 2.65 -7.77 24.79
CA PHE A 427 3.88 -7.75 25.60
C PHE A 427 3.65 -7.79 27.12
N GLY A 428 2.39 -7.82 27.57
CA GLY A 428 2.04 -7.81 28.99
C GLY A 428 2.27 -6.47 29.70
N ASN A 429 2.59 -5.41 28.96
CA ASN A 429 2.82 -4.07 29.49
C ASN A 429 1.49 -3.29 29.55
N GLY A 430 1.29 -2.54 30.63
CA GLY A 430 0.13 -1.64 30.74
C GLY A 430 -1.22 -2.28 31.06
N GLY A 431 -1.24 -3.53 31.58
CA GLY A 431 -2.48 -4.22 32.01
C GLY A 431 -3.17 -5.03 30.91
N GLY A 432 -2.59 -5.14 29.72
CA GLY A 432 -3.02 -6.04 28.66
C GLY A 432 -2.59 -7.50 28.93
N PRO A 433 -3.12 -8.48 28.17
CA PRO A 433 -2.72 -9.88 28.28
C PRO A 433 -1.24 -10.06 27.88
N GLY A 434 -0.51 -10.86 28.64
CA GLY A 434 0.82 -11.29 28.27
C GLY A 434 0.79 -12.55 27.40
N PRO A 435 1.93 -12.94 26.80
CA PRO A 435 2.02 -14.12 25.93
C PRO A 435 1.46 -15.40 26.53
N LYS A 436 1.67 -15.62 27.84
CA LYS A 436 1.14 -16.80 28.55
C LYS A 436 -0.40 -16.86 28.53
N GLN A 437 -1.06 -15.74 28.72
CA GLN A 437 -2.53 -15.70 28.71
C GLN A 437 -3.07 -15.87 27.28
N VAL A 438 -2.41 -15.27 26.30
CA VAL A 438 -2.77 -15.41 24.88
C VAL A 438 -2.65 -16.87 24.44
N ASP A 439 -1.55 -17.53 24.81
CA ASP A 439 -1.33 -18.94 24.52
C ASP A 439 -2.37 -19.85 25.19
N GLN A 440 -2.77 -19.53 26.44
CA GLN A 440 -3.80 -20.28 27.16
C GLN A 440 -5.15 -20.19 26.43
N TRP A 441 -5.54 -19.02 25.93
CA TRP A 441 -6.78 -18.91 25.14
C TRP A 441 -6.70 -19.68 23.83
N ALA A 442 -5.56 -19.63 23.16
CA ALA A 442 -5.31 -20.40 21.92
C ALA A 442 -5.36 -21.93 22.19
N GLU A 443 -4.81 -22.37 23.32
CA GLU A 443 -4.90 -23.77 23.77
C GLU A 443 -6.36 -24.16 24.00
N TRP A 444 -7.14 -23.36 24.73
CA TRP A 444 -8.56 -23.61 24.94
C TRP A 444 -9.35 -23.71 23.63
N MET A 445 -9.03 -22.85 22.64
CA MET A 445 -9.67 -22.95 21.31
C MET A 445 -9.37 -24.30 20.64
N LYS A 446 -8.15 -24.82 20.73
CA LYS A 446 -7.76 -26.12 20.17
C LYS A 446 -8.37 -27.29 20.89
N GLU A 447 -8.57 -27.18 22.19
CA GLU A 447 -9.21 -28.21 23.04
C GLU A 447 -10.73 -28.26 22.88
N ASN A 448 -11.34 -27.34 22.12
CA ASN A 448 -12.79 -27.34 21.88
C ASN A 448 -13.23 -28.69 21.31
N PRO A 449 -14.14 -29.45 21.98
CA PRO A 449 -14.62 -30.72 21.47
C PRO A 449 -15.54 -30.58 20.25
N GLY A 450 -16.11 -29.39 20.05
CA GLY A 450 -17.01 -29.07 18.96
C GLY A 450 -16.28 -28.62 17.68
N ILE A 451 -17.07 -28.01 16.79
CA ILE A 451 -16.58 -27.52 15.49
C ILE A 451 -15.70 -26.27 15.65
N GLY A 452 -15.85 -25.52 16.74
CA GLY A 452 -15.14 -24.28 17.05
C GLY A 452 -13.61 -24.40 17.11
N LYS A 453 -13.07 -25.64 17.29
CA LYS A 453 -11.63 -25.91 17.16
C LYS A 453 -11.06 -25.55 15.77
N ASN A 454 -11.88 -25.36 14.75
CA ASN A 454 -11.47 -24.96 13.42
C ASN A 454 -11.26 -23.46 13.30
N LEU A 455 -11.88 -22.66 14.20
CA LEU A 455 -11.61 -21.22 14.28
C LEU A 455 -10.15 -21.00 14.71
N LYS A 456 -9.43 -20.19 13.93
CA LYS A 456 -8.00 -19.96 14.20
C LYS A 456 -7.80 -18.86 15.24
N SER A 457 -6.75 -18.97 16.00
CA SER A 457 -6.26 -17.93 16.90
C SER A 457 -5.26 -17.02 16.19
N PHE A 458 -5.24 -15.72 16.51
CA PHE A 458 -4.34 -14.74 15.92
C PHE A 458 -3.80 -13.79 16.99
N ALA A 459 -2.51 -13.46 16.88
CA ALA A 459 -1.88 -12.43 17.71
C ALA A 459 -0.85 -11.63 16.91
N THR A 460 -0.71 -10.33 17.24
CA THR A 460 0.44 -9.52 16.81
C THR A 460 1.50 -9.54 17.89
N ILE A 461 2.66 -10.09 17.56
CA ILE A 461 3.79 -10.22 18.48
C ILE A 461 5.07 -10.52 17.69
N THR A 462 6.25 -10.37 18.30
CA THR A 462 7.49 -10.75 17.64
C THR A 462 7.63 -12.27 17.49
N LEU A 463 8.21 -12.72 16.37
CA LEU A 463 8.26 -14.16 16.04
C LEU A 463 9.07 -14.99 17.04
N ASP A 464 10.08 -14.42 17.70
CA ASP A 464 10.86 -15.12 18.72
C ASP A 464 10.01 -15.40 19.97
N VAL A 465 9.24 -14.41 20.43
CA VAL A 465 8.31 -14.58 21.56
C VAL A 465 7.23 -15.59 21.20
N ALA A 466 6.64 -15.50 20.00
CA ALA A 466 5.66 -16.47 19.54
C ALA A 466 6.22 -17.89 19.43
N ALA A 467 7.47 -18.04 18.96
CA ALA A 467 8.13 -19.33 18.85
C ALA A 467 8.37 -19.98 20.21
N GLU A 468 8.72 -19.19 21.23
CA GLU A 468 9.06 -19.65 22.58
C GLU A 468 7.86 -19.76 23.50
N LYS A 469 6.94 -18.78 23.47
CA LYS A 469 5.92 -18.59 24.52
C LYS A 469 4.47 -18.78 24.06
N GLU A 470 4.23 -18.87 22.75
CA GLU A 470 2.88 -19.02 22.19
C GLU A 470 2.79 -20.22 21.22
N PRO A 471 3.06 -21.45 21.72
CA PRO A 471 3.06 -22.65 20.87
C PRO A 471 1.66 -23.00 20.31
N HIS A 472 0.58 -22.52 20.89
CA HIS A 472 -0.78 -22.85 20.50
C HIS A 472 -1.39 -21.82 19.55
N VAL A 473 -0.80 -20.61 19.39
CA VAL A 473 -1.32 -19.59 18.46
C VAL A 473 -1.13 -20.03 17.01
N ASP A 474 -2.20 -19.95 16.21
CA ASP A 474 -2.21 -20.41 14.82
C ASP A 474 -1.62 -19.38 13.84
N TYR A 475 -2.04 -18.12 13.93
CA TYR A 475 -1.64 -17.05 13.02
C TYR A 475 -0.89 -15.97 13.79
N ILE A 476 0.30 -15.65 13.34
CA ILE A 476 1.19 -14.73 14.03
C ILE A 476 1.57 -13.62 13.08
N ALA A 477 1.26 -12.37 13.43
CA ALA A 477 1.73 -11.20 12.72
C ALA A 477 2.93 -10.59 13.44
N ASN A 478 4.07 -10.58 12.78
CA ASN A 478 5.30 -10.04 13.35
C ASN A 478 5.27 -8.53 13.39
N THR A 479 5.41 -7.95 14.58
CA THR A 479 5.35 -6.50 14.84
C THR A 479 6.66 -5.76 14.57
N SER A 480 7.74 -6.46 14.20
CA SER A 480 9.05 -5.84 14.04
C SER A 480 9.90 -6.60 13.03
N LEU A 481 10.73 -5.87 12.29
CA LEU A 481 11.74 -6.45 11.41
C LEU A 481 12.84 -7.19 12.16
N GLY A 482 13.04 -6.84 13.42
CA GLY A 482 14.01 -7.46 14.32
C GLY A 482 13.62 -7.16 15.77
N ASN A 483 14.09 -7.98 16.68
CA ASN A 483 13.75 -7.86 18.09
C ASN A 483 14.61 -6.87 18.87
N GLY A 484 15.04 -5.84 18.26
CA GLY A 484 15.56 -4.60 18.85
C GLY A 484 16.55 -4.68 20.02
N ASN A 485 16.74 -5.80 20.71
CA ASN A 485 17.41 -5.74 22.00
C ASN A 485 18.33 -6.89 22.40
N THR A 486 18.43 -8.00 21.68
CA THR A 486 19.05 -9.14 22.37
C THR A 486 20.06 -9.96 21.58
N THR A 487 20.15 -9.82 20.28
CA THR A 487 21.08 -10.66 19.51
C THR A 487 21.94 -9.87 18.53
N PRO A 488 23.21 -10.25 18.40
CA PRO A 488 24.10 -9.63 17.41
C PRO A 488 23.67 -9.88 15.96
N ASP A 489 22.79 -10.82 15.69
CA ASP A 489 22.30 -11.14 14.35
C ASP A 489 20.84 -11.59 14.36
N THR A 490 19.96 -10.61 14.15
CA THR A 490 18.50 -10.80 14.05
C THR A 490 18.11 -11.80 12.96
N ARG A 491 18.89 -11.95 11.88
CA ARG A 491 18.61 -12.91 10.80
C ARG A 491 18.63 -14.35 11.31
N VAL A 492 19.56 -14.68 12.20
CA VAL A 492 19.66 -16.02 12.80
C VAL A 492 18.44 -16.30 13.67
N LEU A 493 18.07 -15.34 14.52
CA LEU A 493 16.90 -15.45 15.40
C LEU A 493 15.61 -15.59 14.59
N MET A 494 15.39 -14.75 13.61
CA MET A 494 14.20 -14.77 12.73
C MET A 494 14.12 -16.11 11.97
N THR A 495 15.22 -16.58 11.41
CA THR A 495 15.26 -17.85 10.68
C THR A 495 14.87 -19.02 11.58
N LYS A 496 15.42 -19.07 12.81
CA LYS A 496 15.08 -20.11 13.81
C LYS A 496 13.60 -20.02 14.20
N SER A 497 13.11 -18.84 14.52
CA SER A 497 11.72 -18.63 14.95
C SER A 497 10.73 -19.02 13.86
N ILE A 498 10.97 -18.61 12.61
CA ILE A 498 10.17 -19.01 11.45
C ILE A 498 10.15 -20.53 11.27
N ALA A 499 11.30 -21.19 11.36
CA ALA A 499 11.38 -22.63 11.24
C ALA A 499 10.58 -23.34 12.36
N THR A 500 10.68 -22.85 13.61
CA THR A 500 9.92 -23.37 14.75
C THR A 500 8.42 -23.21 14.53
N ILE A 501 7.96 -22.01 14.13
CA ILE A 501 6.54 -21.73 13.91
C ILE A 501 6.01 -22.58 12.75
N ARG A 502 6.73 -22.63 11.62
CA ARG A 502 6.31 -23.42 10.44
C ARG A 502 6.34 -24.93 10.63
N SER A 503 7.01 -25.43 11.64
CA SER A 503 6.92 -26.85 12.01
C SER A 503 5.58 -27.23 12.65
N ARG A 504 4.77 -26.25 13.05
CA ARG A 504 3.44 -26.44 13.67
C ARG A 504 2.40 -26.55 12.55
N PRO A 505 1.54 -27.58 12.52
CA PRO A 505 0.55 -27.75 11.48
C PRO A 505 -0.46 -26.58 11.40
N GLY A 506 -0.70 -26.05 10.20
CA GLY A 506 -1.72 -25.02 9.97
C GLY A 506 -1.36 -23.61 10.42
N THR A 507 -0.15 -23.38 10.92
CA THR A 507 0.31 -22.07 11.36
C THR A 507 0.63 -21.16 10.16
N LYS A 508 0.27 -19.87 10.26
CA LYS A 508 0.61 -18.84 9.27
C LYS A 508 1.44 -17.74 9.90
N ILE A 509 2.37 -17.22 9.10
CA ILE A 509 3.19 -16.06 9.46
C ILE A 509 2.74 -14.88 8.61
N MET A 510 2.35 -13.81 9.28
CA MET A 510 2.01 -12.53 8.68
C MET A 510 3.05 -11.48 9.05
N PHE A 511 3.16 -10.45 8.24
CA PHE A 511 3.94 -9.26 8.57
C PHE A 511 3.01 -8.10 8.87
N TYR A 512 3.35 -7.34 9.91
CA TYR A 512 2.57 -6.24 10.46
C TYR A 512 3.36 -4.95 10.36
N ASN A 513 2.78 -3.95 9.70
CA ASN A 513 3.36 -2.63 9.49
C ASN A 513 4.74 -2.64 8.80
N PRO A 514 4.78 -2.68 7.47
CA PRO A 514 6.03 -2.66 6.71
C PRO A 514 6.81 -1.36 6.92
N GLY A 515 8.13 -1.44 6.89
CA GLY A 515 9.00 -0.29 7.16
C GLY A 515 10.39 -0.40 6.56
N ARG A 516 10.99 0.75 6.26
CA ARG A 516 12.35 0.85 5.73
C ARG A 516 13.39 0.44 6.78
N PRO A 517 14.49 -0.15 6.35
CA PRO A 517 14.88 -0.52 4.97
C PRO A 517 14.38 -1.91 4.56
N GLY A 518 13.72 -2.63 5.43
CA GLY A 518 13.29 -4.02 5.22
C GLY A 518 12.23 -4.17 4.13
N SER A 519 11.40 -3.17 3.95
CA SER A 519 10.41 -3.04 2.88
C SER A 519 10.05 -1.56 2.69
N GLY A 520 9.20 -1.26 1.72
CA GLY A 520 8.61 0.07 1.59
C GLY A 520 7.66 0.42 2.74
N THR A 521 7.18 1.67 2.78
CA THR A 521 6.28 2.20 3.81
C THR A 521 4.99 2.75 3.21
N PHE A 522 3.99 2.99 4.08
CA PHE A 522 2.74 3.64 3.70
C PHE A 522 2.75 5.16 3.88
N VAL A 523 3.89 5.78 4.19
CA VAL A 523 3.96 7.24 4.34
C VAL A 523 3.87 7.95 2.99
N THR A 524 3.28 9.12 2.98
CA THR A 524 2.93 9.84 1.74
C THR A 524 4.15 10.27 0.93
N GLU A 525 5.26 10.65 1.58
CA GLU A 525 6.49 11.10 0.91
C GLU A 525 7.46 9.99 0.52
N ASP A 526 7.17 8.73 0.83
CA ASP A 526 8.00 7.61 0.37
C ASP A 526 8.03 7.50 -1.16
N ASP A 527 9.06 6.86 -1.71
CA ASP A 527 9.14 6.57 -3.14
C ASP A 527 7.89 5.79 -3.60
N GLY A 528 7.32 6.14 -4.75
CA GLY A 528 6.06 5.50 -5.20
C GLY A 528 6.18 3.98 -5.42
N VAL A 529 7.38 3.51 -5.78
CA VAL A 529 7.67 2.07 -5.91
C VAL A 529 7.74 1.33 -4.57
N ALA A 530 7.83 2.05 -3.45
CA ALA A 530 7.94 1.42 -2.13
C ALA A 530 6.77 0.47 -1.83
N LEU A 531 5.54 0.91 -2.12
CA LEU A 531 4.36 0.06 -1.92
C LEU A 531 4.18 -1.02 -2.99
N ARG A 532 4.80 -0.87 -4.16
CA ARG A 532 4.90 -1.93 -5.15
C ARG A 532 5.88 -3.02 -4.70
N GLU A 533 6.96 -2.64 -4.03
CA GLU A 533 7.97 -3.56 -3.49
C GLU A 533 7.41 -4.49 -2.40
N VAL A 534 6.55 -3.99 -1.52
CA VAL A 534 6.03 -4.74 -0.34
C VAL A 534 5.46 -6.13 -0.70
N PRO A 535 4.57 -6.31 -1.70
CA PRO A 535 4.13 -7.64 -2.12
C PRO A 535 5.25 -8.53 -2.68
N TRP A 536 6.26 -7.97 -3.33
CA TRP A 536 7.41 -8.73 -3.80
C TRP A 536 8.25 -9.26 -2.63
N ALA A 537 8.45 -8.44 -1.59
CA ALA A 537 9.11 -8.85 -0.36
C ALA A 537 8.34 -9.98 0.35
N GLN A 538 7.01 -9.85 0.43
CA GLN A 538 6.11 -10.88 0.92
C GLN A 538 6.30 -12.20 0.14
N TYR A 539 6.27 -12.14 -1.20
CA TYR A 539 6.47 -13.29 -2.08
C TYR A 539 7.86 -13.93 -1.88
N LYS A 540 8.93 -13.12 -1.88
CA LYS A 540 10.31 -13.59 -1.71
C LYS A 540 10.50 -14.37 -0.41
N LYS A 541 9.86 -13.94 0.66
CA LYS A 541 9.98 -14.53 2.00
C LYS A 541 8.92 -15.59 2.32
N GLY A 542 7.97 -15.80 1.43
CA GLY A 542 6.86 -16.74 1.67
C GLY A 542 6.04 -16.35 2.89
N ILE A 543 5.77 -15.07 3.06
CA ILE A 543 4.88 -14.55 4.09
C ILE A 543 3.44 -14.75 3.64
N ASP A 544 2.62 -15.34 4.51
CA ASP A 544 1.25 -15.75 4.17
C ASP A 544 0.34 -14.55 3.88
N ARG A 545 0.53 -13.43 4.62
CA ARG A 545 -0.30 -12.25 4.51
C ARG A 545 0.43 -11.00 5.03
N LEU A 546 0.20 -9.85 4.38
CA LEU A 546 0.60 -8.56 4.91
C LEU A 546 -0.58 -7.95 5.68
N PHE A 547 -0.35 -7.58 6.93
CA PHE A 547 -1.29 -6.83 7.75
C PHE A 547 -0.83 -5.37 7.87
N TYR A 548 -1.72 -4.43 7.53
CA TYR A 548 -1.51 -3.02 7.80
C TYR A 548 -2.61 -2.51 8.74
N TRP A 549 -2.16 -1.88 9.82
CA TRP A 549 -2.93 -1.66 11.04
C TRP A 549 -4.18 -0.81 10.88
N GLN A 550 -4.21 0.18 9.92
CA GLN A 550 -5.29 1.14 9.80
C GLN A 550 -5.34 1.78 8.40
N SER A 551 -6.55 2.21 7.98
CA SER A 551 -6.79 2.91 6.72
C SER A 551 -7.62 4.18 6.82
N THR A 552 -8.20 4.45 8.01
CA THR A 552 -9.11 5.57 8.28
C THR A 552 -8.77 6.31 9.58
N TYR A 553 -7.48 6.36 9.91
CA TYR A 553 -6.99 7.02 11.12
C TYR A 553 -6.88 8.53 10.90
N TYR A 554 -7.96 9.28 11.16
CA TYR A 554 -8.06 10.72 10.92
C TYR A 554 -7.66 11.58 12.12
N TRP A 555 -7.10 10.96 13.16
CA TRP A 555 -6.69 11.65 14.37
C TRP A 555 -5.35 12.34 14.18
N ASP A 556 -5.23 13.51 14.78
CA ASP A 556 -3.97 14.21 14.88
C ASP A 556 -3.41 14.07 16.30
N PHE A 557 -2.49 13.16 16.51
CA PHE A 557 -1.80 13.00 17.77
C PHE A 557 -0.92 14.17 18.16
N GLN A 558 -0.57 15.00 17.19
CA GLN A 558 0.41 16.05 17.36
C GLN A 558 -0.21 17.38 17.69
N ASN A 559 -1.49 17.51 17.48
CA ASN A 559 -2.19 18.75 17.67
C ASN A 559 -2.74 18.92 19.09
N ASN A 560 -2.00 18.44 20.07
CA ASN A 560 -2.12 18.75 21.50
C ASN A 560 -3.59 18.75 22.01
N GLY A 561 -4.34 17.69 21.71
CA GLY A 561 -5.73 17.55 22.11
C GLY A 561 -6.76 18.02 21.09
N LYS A 562 -6.35 18.46 19.91
CA LYS A 562 -7.25 18.56 18.77
C LYS A 562 -7.44 17.16 18.18
N PRO A 563 -8.65 16.62 18.23
CA PRO A 563 -8.87 15.20 17.99
C PRO A 563 -8.76 14.79 16.53
N GLU A 564 -8.62 15.72 15.58
CA GLU A 564 -8.72 15.41 14.15
C GLU A 564 -7.96 16.38 13.26
N THR A 565 -7.38 15.84 12.20
CA THR A 565 -6.68 16.63 11.19
C THR A 565 -7.55 16.86 9.94
N ASN A 566 -7.31 17.97 9.23
CA ASN A 566 -7.86 18.14 7.89
C ASN A 566 -7.06 17.29 6.90
N VAL A 567 -7.53 16.06 6.66
CA VAL A 567 -6.85 15.09 5.81
C VAL A 567 -6.80 15.48 4.33
N PHE A 568 -7.53 16.51 3.93
CA PHE A 568 -7.50 17.06 2.57
C PHE A 568 -6.43 18.13 2.37
N GLU A 569 -5.85 18.64 3.43
CA GLU A 569 -4.79 19.66 3.38
C GLU A 569 -3.44 19.11 3.84
N HIS A 570 -3.46 18.31 4.92
CA HIS A 570 -2.25 17.86 5.61
C HIS A 570 -2.16 16.34 5.63
N ALA A 571 -0.96 15.83 5.37
CA ALA A 571 -0.68 14.41 5.51
C ALA A 571 -0.33 14.01 6.96
N ALA A 572 0.01 14.95 7.85
CA ALA A 572 0.38 14.65 9.24
C ALA A 572 -0.77 13.96 9.99
N THR A 573 -0.53 12.71 10.39
CA THR A 573 -1.51 11.87 11.09
C THR A 573 -0.88 11.19 12.29
N PHE A 574 -0.68 9.90 12.25
CA PHE A 574 -0.13 9.14 13.37
C PHE A 574 1.31 9.54 13.71
N GLY A 575 1.60 9.73 14.99
CA GLY A 575 2.94 9.97 15.44
C GLY A 575 3.07 9.78 16.95
N GLY A 576 3.84 8.80 17.38
CA GLY A 576 3.86 8.22 18.71
C GLY A 576 4.10 9.12 19.88
N ASP A 577 4.73 10.26 19.77
CA ASP A 577 5.00 11.09 20.93
C ASP A 577 4.27 12.43 20.86
N GLN A 578 3.75 12.81 22.00
CA GLN A 578 3.04 14.05 22.20
C GLN A 578 3.86 15.24 21.69
N TYR A 579 3.20 16.10 20.95
CA TYR A 579 3.73 17.40 20.62
C TYR A 579 4.27 18.08 21.90
N ASN A 580 5.53 18.44 21.88
CA ASN A 580 6.16 19.23 22.91
C ASN A 580 6.61 20.56 22.30
N PRO A 581 5.93 21.67 22.58
CA PRO A 581 6.27 22.97 22.03
C PRO A 581 7.65 23.47 22.48
N ASP A 582 8.17 22.94 23.59
CA ASP A 582 9.51 23.28 24.12
C ASP A 582 10.62 22.42 23.49
N ASP A 583 10.27 21.46 22.63
CA ASP A 583 11.26 20.64 21.94
C ASP A 583 11.96 21.46 20.83
N VAL A 584 13.26 21.56 20.93
CA VAL A 584 14.11 22.29 19.97
C VAL A 584 14.05 21.76 18.53
N ARG A 585 13.49 20.57 18.34
CA ARG A 585 13.28 19.96 17.00
C ARG A 585 12.14 20.60 16.21
N GLY A 586 11.28 21.38 16.88
CA GLY A 586 10.12 22.02 16.26
C GLY A 586 8.94 21.08 16.00
N GLU A 587 7.79 21.67 15.71
CA GLU A 587 6.50 20.95 15.62
C GLU A 587 6.43 19.87 14.54
N TYR A 588 7.21 19.98 13.47
CA TYR A 588 7.18 19.03 12.35
C TYR A 588 8.22 17.92 12.42
N ASN A 589 9.00 17.90 13.48
CA ASN A 589 10.11 16.96 13.64
C ASN A 589 9.93 16.02 14.83
N GLN A 590 8.72 15.90 15.34
CA GLN A 590 8.44 15.14 16.54
C GLN A 590 7.61 13.90 16.28
N GLY A 591 8.25 12.80 15.98
CA GLY A 591 7.65 11.48 16.02
C GLY A 591 6.44 11.27 15.10
N HIS A 592 6.07 12.22 14.26
CA HIS A 592 4.93 12.08 13.38
C HIS A 592 5.22 11.29 12.10
N THR A 593 4.16 10.81 11.49
CA THR A 593 4.19 10.18 10.18
C THR A 593 3.17 10.86 9.26
N ASN A 594 3.52 10.94 7.99
CA ASN A 594 2.67 11.59 7.01
C ASN A 594 1.81 10.55 6.30
N GLY A 595 0.51 10.58 6.57
CA GLY A 595 -0.48 9.72 5.92
C GLY A 595 -0.50 8.28 6.42
N GLU A 596 0.31 7.90 7.41
CA GLU A 596 0.21 6.58 8.01
C GLU A 596 -1.15 6.38 8.67
N GLY A 597 -1.77 5.21 8.42
CA GLY A 597 -3.12 4.94 8.88
C GLY A 597 -4.23 5.62 8.09
N VAL A 598 -3.94 6.41 7.05
CA VAL A 598 -4.94 7.04 6.18
C VAL A 598 -4.74 6.61 4.73
N LEU A 599 -5.59 5.71 4.24
CA LEU A 599 -5.57 5.23 2.85
C LEU A 599 -6.90 5.48 2.13
N PHE A 600 -7.95 5.72 2.88
CA PHE A 600 -9.26 6.16 2.37
C PHE A 600 -9.58 7.56 2.86
N TYR A 601 -10.23 8.33 2.02
CA TYR A 601 -10.66 9.70 2.30
C TYR A 601 -12.17 9.81 2.18
N PRO A 602 -12.87 10.50 3.10
CA PRO A 602 -14.33 10.59 3.06
C PRO A 602 -14.79 11.47 1.88
N GLY A 603 -15.83 11.08 1.18
CA GLY A 603 -16.42 11.88 0.11
C GLY A 603 -17.18 13.10 0.64
N THR A 604 -17.76 12.97 1.84
CA THR A 604 -18.36 14.04 2.64
C THR A 604 -17.62 14.16 3.96
N ASP A 605 -17.26 15.39 4.37
CA ASP A 605 -16.59 15.64 5.64
C ASP A 605 -17.27 16.82 6.34
N VAL A 606 -18.07 16.52 7.36
CA VAL A 606 -18.81 17.54 8.11
C VAL A 606 -17.93 18.38 9.04
N LEU A 607 -16.70 17.90 9.36
CA LEU A 607 -15.75 18.63 10.19
C LEU A 607 -14.97 19.67 9.35
N TYR A 608 -14.80 19.38 8.06
CA TYR A 608 -14.11 20.24 7.10
C TYR A 608 -14.95 20.46 5.83
N PRO A 609 -16.12 21.11 5.95
CA PRO A 609 -17.11 21.18 4.85
C PRO A 609 -16.61 21.93 3.61
N LYS A 610 -15.60 22.81 3.74
CA LYS A 610 -15.00 23.52 2.61
C LYS A 610 -14.17 22.62 1.70
N ASP A 611 -13.66 21.51 2.23
CA ASP A 611 -12.83 20.54 1.52
C ASP A 611 -13.64 19.31 1.10
N SER A 612 -14.86 19.20 1.56
CA SER A 612 -15.80 18.11 1.28
C SER A 612 -16.30 18.16 -0.17
N TYR A 613 -16.47 17.00 -0.78
CA TYR A 613 -17.01 16.85 -2.15
C TYR A 613 -18.53 16.62 -2.16
N GLY A 614 -19.16 16.45 -1.00
CA GLY A 614 -20.60 16.29 -0.85
C GLY A 614 -21.15 15.04 -1.51
N VAL A 615 -20.40 13.93 -1.45
CA VAL A 615 -20.83 12.61 -1.95
C VAL A 615 -20.73 11.57 -0.85
N ASP A 616 -21.69 10.65 -0.82
CA ASP A 616 -21.67 9.53 0.12
C ASP A 616 -20.76 8.44 -0.43
N GLY A 617 -19.68 8.16 0.27
CA GLY A 617 -18.70 7.16 -0.11
C GLY A 617 -17.28 7.57 0.25
N MET A 618 -16.30 6.81 -0.27
CA MET A 618 -14.90 6.98 0.06
C MET A 618 -14.07 7.18 -1.22
N PHE A 619 -12.94 7.87 -1.09
CA PHE A 619 -11.93 7.98 -2.14
C PHE A 619 -10.68 7.20 -1.76
N ALA A 620 -10.03 6.60 -2.75
CA ALA A 620 -8.77 5.92 -2.56
C ALA A 620 -7.59 6.91 -2.55
N SER A 621 -6.56 6.61 -1.77
CA SER A 621 -5.25 7.23 -1.96
C SER A 621 -4.53 6.63 -3.17
N LEU A 622 -3.53 7.34 -3.72
CA LEU A 622 -2.60 6.76 -4.70
C LEU A 622 -1.79 5.61 -4.08
N ARG A 623 -1.58 5.62 -2.77
CA ARG A 623 -0.88 4.55 -2.04
C ARG A 623 -1.61 3.21 -2.15
N LEU A 624 -2.95 3.18 -2.13
CA LEU A 624 -3.72 1.97 -2.45
C LEU A 624 -3.47 1.49 -3.89
N LYS A 625 -3.36 2.42 -4.84
CA LYS A 625 -3.10 2.11 -6.26
C LYS A 625 -1.68 1.57 -6.47
N TYR A 626 -0.67 2.11 -5.76
CA TYR A 626 0.70 1.57 -5.78
C TYR A 626 0.76 0.16 -5.19
N TRP A 627 0.06 -0.06 -4.07
CA TRP A 627 -0.02 -1.39 -3.45
C TRP A 627 -0.69 -2.40 -4.38
N ARG A 628 -1.79 -2.04 -5.04
CA ARG A 628 -2.44 -2.86 -6.08
C ARG A 628 -1.44 -3.28 -7.17
N ARG A 629 -0.58 -2.39 -7.63
CA ARG A 629 0.46 -2.71 -8.64
C ARG A 629 1.34 -3.86 -8.18
N GLY A 630 1.86 -3.79 -6.97
CA GLY A 630 2.69 -4.86 -6.39
C GLY A 630 1.92 -6.17 -6.19
N ILE A 631 0.65 -6.11 -5.77
CA ILE A 631 -0.22 -7.29 -5.64
C ILE A 631 -0.41 -7.98 -7.00
N GLN A 632 -0.69 -7.21 -8.05
CA GLN A 632 -0.82 -7.73 -9.42
C GLN A 632 0.51 -8.30 -9.93
N ASP A 633 1.65 -7.67 -9.62
CA ASP A 633 2.97 -8.21 -9.98
C ASP A 633 3.23 -9.59 -9.34
N VAL A 634 2.74 -9.84 -8.11
CA VAL A 634 2.86 -11.18 -7.48
C VAL A 634 2.00 -12.21 -8.21
N ASP A 635 0.89 -11.83 -8.80
CA ASP A 635 0.14 -12.72 -9.69
C ASP A 635 0.99 -13.08 -10.93
N TYR A 636 1.71 -12.12 -11.55
CA TYR A 636 2.69 -12.40 -12.61
C TYR A 636 3.82 -13.32 -12.13
N LEU A 637 4.38 -13.07 -10.96
CA LEU A 637 5.44 -13.90 -10.36
C LEU A 637 4.97 -15.35 -10.18
N THR A 638 3.77 -15.54 -9.66
CA THR A 638 3.19 -16.86 -9.42
C THR A 638 2.96 -17.62 -10.72
N LEU A 639 2.38 -16.96 -11.72
CA LEU A 639 2.16 -17.54 -13.05
C LEU A 639 3.49 -17.87 -13.74
N ALA A 640 4.46 -16.96 -13.69
CA ALA A 640 5.79 -17.18 -14.28
C ALA A 640 6.57 -18.29 -13.58
N ALA A 641 6.49 -18.38 -12.26
CA ALA A 641 7.16 -19.43 -11.49
C ALA A 641 6.61 -20.84 -11.77
N ALA A 642 5.34 -20.94 -12.14
CA ALA A 642 4.75 -22.21 -12.59
C ALA A 642 5.34 -22.70 -13.92
N ILE A 643 5.91 -21.81 -14.74
CA ILE A 643 6.52 -22.12 -16.05
C ILE A 643 8.04 -22.24 -15.92
N ASP A 644 8.70 -21.24 -15.34
CA ASP A 644 10.15 -21.17 -15.16
C ASP A 644 10.51 -20.60 -13.77
N PRO A 645 10.52 -21.45 -12.73
CA PRO A 645 10.80 -21.03 -11.37
C PRO A 645 12.23 -20.47 -11.21
N VAL A 646 13.19 -20.96 -11.98
CA VAL A 646 14.59 -20.54 -11.89
C VAL A 646 14.76 -19.11 -12.41
N GLN A 647 14.22 -18.81 -13.57
CA GLN A 647 14.32 -17.48 -14.16
C GLN A 647 13.48 -16.46 -13.34
N THR A 648 12.30 -16.87 -12.88
CA THR A 648 11.46 -16.04 -11.99
C THR A 648 12.21 -15.69 -10.72
N ARG A 649 12.88 -16.65 -10.07
CA ARG A 649 13.69 -16.40 -8.87
C ARG A 649 14.82 -15.41 -9.13
N LYS A 650 15.52 -15.52 -10.27
CA LYS A 650 16.58 -14.56 -10.65
C LYS A 650 16.05 -13.15 -10.82
N ILE A 651 14.83 -12.98 -11.36
CA ILE A 651 14.19 -11.67 -11.47
C ILE A 651 13.91 -11.10 -10.08
N VAL A 652 13.32 -11.89 -9.18
CA VAL A 652 13.02 -11.47 -7.80
C VAL A 652 14.30 -11.06 -7.07
N ASP A 653 15.36 -11.89 -7.12
CA ASP A 653 16.60 -11.62 -6.39
C ASP A 653 17.35 -10.39 -6.93
N ARG A 654 17.20 -10.08 -8.23
CA ARG A 654 17.73 -8.86 -8.82
C ARG A 654 16.95 -7.62 -8.40
N MET A 655 15.60 -7.68 -8.39
CA MET A 655 14.74 -6.53 -8.12
C MET A 655 14.75 -6.13 -6.65
N ILE A 656 14.78 -7.11 -5.76
CA ILE A 656 14.73 -6.93 -4.32
C ILE A 656 15.79 -7.81 -3.64
N PRO A 657 17.10 -7.46 -3.74
CA PRO A 657 18.20 -8.29 -3.23
C PRO A 657 18.09 -8.62 -1.75
N ARG A 658 17.74 -7.64 -0.91
CA ARG A 658 17.53 -7.78 0.54
C ARG A 658 16.19 -7.21 0.93
N VAL A 659 15.44 -7.95 1.75
CA VAL A 659 14.14 -7.52 2.28
C VAL A 659 13.94 -8.08 3.68
N PHE A 660 13.13 -7.41 4.50
CA PHE A 660 12.81 -7.78 5.87
C PHE A 660 14.08 -8.12 6.68
N TRP A 661 14.18 -9.30 7.25
CA TRP A 661 15.32 -9.75 8.07
C TRP A 661 16.59 -10.12 7.30
N ASP A 662 16.67 -9.85 5.99
CA ASP A 662 17.95 -9.93 5.27
C ASP A 662 18.92 -8.84 5.70
N TYR A 663 18.39 -7.75 6.24
CA TYR A 663 19.18 -6.66 6.78
C TYR A 663 19.84 -7.08 8.08
N LYS A 664 21.08 -6.67 8.27
CA LYS A 664 21.83 -6.91 9.48
C LYS A 664 21.41 -5.90 10.53
N ASP A 665 21.00 -6.40 11.69
CA ASP A 665 20.68 -5.61 12.87
C ASP A 665 21.70 -5.93 13.97
N LEU A 666 22.40 -4.93 14.41
CA LEU A 666 23.39 -5.00 15.50
C LEU A 666 22.86 -4.26 16.71
N GLY A 667 21.94 -4.91 17.45
CA GLY A 667 21.40 -4.37 18.69
C GLY A 667 20.47 -3.16 18.46
N GLY A 668 19.57 -3.23 17.49
CA GLY A 668 18.63 -2.19 17.13
C GLY A 668 19.14 -1.19 16.08
N TRP A 669 20.29 -1.47 15.48
CA TRP A 669 20.87 -0.63 14.42
C TRP A 669 20.89 -1.39 13.10
N ILE A 670 20.12 -0.90 12.14
CA ILE A 670 20.17 -1.37 10.77
C ILE A 670 21.29 -0.59 10.06
N ILE A 671 22.23 -1.33 9.45
CA ILE A 671 23.46 -0.74 8.93
C ILE A 671 23.49 -0.53 7.42
N ASP A 672 22.40 -0.85 6.74
CA ASP A 672 22.31 -0.80 5.29
C ASP A 672 21.12 0.04 4.81
N ASP A 673 21.27 0.57 3.58
CA ASP A 673 20.27 1.27 2.81
C ASP A 673 19.25 0.28 2.18
N ILE A 674 18.15 0.81 1.64
CA ILE A 674 17.22 0.03 0.80
C ILE A 674 17.97 -0.65 -0.34
N SER A 675 17.52 -1.81 -0.74
CA SER A 675 18.22 -2.60 -1.77
C SER A 675 17.50 -2.67 -3.12
N TRP A 676 16.26 -2.20 -3.18
CA TRP A 676 15.47 -2.20 -4.42
C TRP A 676 15.66 -0.93 -5.24
N SER A 677 15.38 -1.02 -6.55
CA SER A 677 15.42 0.15 -7.43
C SER A 677 14.25 1.10 -7.15
N ILE A 678 14.55 2.40 -7.05
CA ILE A 678 13.55 3.46 -6.99
C ILE A 678 13.08 3.92 -8.38
N ASN A 679 13.68 3.40 -9.44
CA ASN A 679 13.29 3.73 -10.81
C ASN A 679 12.11 2.85 -11.25
N PRO A 680 10.93 3.41 -11.51
CA PRO A 680 9.76 2.65 -11.95
C PRO A 680 9.94 1.85 -13.24
N ASP A 681 10.81 2.31 -14.15
CA ASP A 681 11.09 1.63 -15.41
C ASP A 681 11.74 0.26 -15.22
N ASP A 682 12.53 0.07 -14.15
CA ASP A 682 13.11 -1.24 -13.83
C ASP A 682 12.02 -2.26 -13.44
N TRP A 683 10.96 -1.79 -12.77
CA TRP A 683 9.82 -2.61 -12.37
C TRP A 683 8.95 -2.99 -13.59
N GLU A 684 8.74 -2.04 -14.51
CA GLU A 684 8.03 -2.35 -15.76
C GLU A 684 8.83 -3.31 -16.65
N ALA A 685 10.16 -3.16 -16.71
CA ALA A 685 11.03 -4.10 -17.43
C ALA A 685 10.99 -5.51 -16.81
N ALA A 686 10.99 -5.62 -15.48
CA ALA A 686 10.87 -6.89 -14.76
C ALA A 686 9.51 -7.55 -15.06
N ARG A 687 8.41 -6.78 -14.97
CA ARG A 687 7.05 -7.25 -15.27
C ARG A 687 6.92 -7.72 -16.73
N ALA A 688 7.54 -7.01 -17.68
CA ALA A 688 7.57 -7.42 -19.07
C ALA A 688 8.33 -8.75 -19.28
N GLN A 689 9.41 -8.99 -18.50
CA GLN A 689 10.13 -10.26 -18.53
C GLN A 689 9.26 -11.42 -18.00
N LEU A 690 8.53 -11.19 -16.89
CA LEU A 690 7.58 -12.16 -16.34
C LEU A 690 6.48 -12.50 -17.35
N ALA A 691 5.89 -11.48 -18.00
CA ALA A 691 4.89 -11.69 -19.05
C ALA A 691 5.40 -12.59 -20.18
N LYS A 692 6.65 -12.38 -20.63
CA LYS A 692 7.28 -13.23 -21.66
C LYS A 692 7.47 -14.67 -21.20
N ILE A 693 7.76 -14.91 -19.93
CA ILE A 693 7.85 -16.27 -19.38
C ILE A 693 6.47 -16.94 -19.43
N ILE A 694 5.43 -16.23 -18.97
CA ILE A 694 4.06 -16.74 -18.94
C ILE A 694 3.58 -17.10 -20.36
N GLU A 695 3.81 -16.22 -21.33
CA GLU A 695 3.39 -16.44 -22.74
C GLU A 695 4.09 -17.62 -23.42
N LYS A 696 5.32 -17.96 -23.00
CA LYS A 696 6.02 -19.16 -23.50
C LYS A 696 5.39 -20.47 -23.04
N GLY A 697 4.79 -20.49 -21.86
CA GLY A 697 4.07 -21.66 -21.33
C GLY A 697 2.62 -21.76 -21.81
N ALA A 698 2.09 -20.73 -22.47
CA ALA A 698 0.76 -20.80 -23.05
C ALA A 698 0.73 -21.79 -24.23
N PRO A 699 -0.32 -22.64 -24.36
CA PRO A 699 -0.42 -23.53 -25.52
C PRO A 699 -0.37 -22.69 -26.81
N PRO A 700 0.27 -23.22 -27.89
CA PRO A 700 0.34 -22.52 -29.16
C PRO A 700 -1.07 -22.18 -29.62
N LYS A 701 -1.28 -20.98 -30.17
CA LYS A 701 -2.55 -20.56 -30.76
C LYS A 701 -2.95 -21.63 -31.77
N GLY A 702 -3.99 -22.41 -31.44
CA GLY A 702 -4.61 -23.30 -32.37
C GLY A 702 -4.98 -22.50 -33.62
N GLY A 703 -4.38 -22.81 -34.76
CA GLY A 703 -4.81 -22.27 -36.02
C GLY A 703 -6.28 -22.68 -36.27
N GLN A 704 -7.15 -21.71 -36.28
CA GLN A 704 -8.43 -21.79 -36.95
C GLN A 704 -8.40 -20.86 -38.15
#